data_346fb5b52e65d5a3c1d4870e60565a50
#
_entry.id   346fb5b52e65d5a3c1d4870e60565a50
#
_cell.length_a   1.000
_cell.length_b   1.000
_cell.length_c   1.000
_cell.angle_alpha   90.00
_cell.angle_beta   90.00
_cell.angle_gamma   90.00
#
_symmetry.space_group_name_H-M   'P 1'
#
loop_
_entity.id
_entity.type
_entity.pdbx_description
1 polymer ?
#
loop_
_entity_poly.entity_id
_entity_poly.type
_entity_poly.pdbx_seq_one_letter_code
_entity_poly.pdbx_strand_id
1 'polypeptide(L)'
;MKISRANIRWLDTGLPYSKNFDDIYHSEDDAFGESQHVFIKGNNLVNRWLKRGSECSIFTIAELGFGTGLNFLQTCYAWQHSSQRPRSLHYLAFEKYPISKPELQKVLILWPQFQTLSKELLASYDDHSSGCHRIILAENIILDLYFGDAQEQLGKLNNRHRPMIDCWYLDGFSPQLNESLWSDSIFQLIAKNSTHGASLSTYSVAAKVKNGLKKFGFLLEKKDGFGRKRHMLSASYLPEPISHQNHEQPFDKESTVSQWHDYPLLKTKTRTALVIGAGLAGCCTAYSLALRGWEVIIVEKGSRPAFEASGITQLSLRCRLFKTQSAISEFYLQSFIYARRQFNYLSRRSKFAWEECGVIQLSGAMNKSYSVSPESLCSLYEEAVVEPMDSDSLGVIANAALQDDGLYFPGGGWVDPHSLCKEYLAHPSIRSFFDTEITKIESTKGKWSVLDSTGALKFNTSNVIICTAAAANQFDCLSKISLESIRGQSTILTATEISNSLKTVVSGARSIFPSYNNKHCISASYENSYTENSPLHEFSNSNVTFAHELFTDENYLSDTAVGEEVAARCHSADRTPIVGLVPNWKQMRKDFSELSRNAKATVNKAGTYYPGLYVNVAHGSNGLASCPLSGEFLASLINEENSPLSSSQAQSLNPARFLIRELKKQRID
;
A
#
# COMPACT_ATOMS: atom_id res chain seq x y z
N MET A 1 -7.61 9.09 6.24
CA MET A 1 -8.84 9.43 6.93
C MET A 1 -9.50 10.54 6.13
N LYS A 2 -10.48 11.30 6.63
CA LYS A 2 -11.12 12.37 5.84
C LYS A 2 -10.12 13.37 5.28
N ILE A 3 -10.43 13.98 4.13
CA ILE A 3 -9.59 14.94 3.44
C ILE A 3 -10.41 16.12 2.92
N SER A 4 -9.80 17.31 2.97
CA SER A 4 -10.40 18.50 2.33
C SER A 4 -9.98 18.55 0.87
N ARG A 5 -10.96 18.66 -0.04
CA ARG A 5 -10.72 18.77 -1.48
C ARG A 5 -10.52 20.22 -1.91
N ALA A 6 -9.92 20.40 -3.10
CA ALA A 6 -9.78 21.69 -3.74
C ALA A 6 -11.15 22.33 -4.03
N ASN A 7 -11.27 23.63 -3.75
CA ASN A 7 -12.41 24.43 -4.17
C ASN A 7 -12.05 25.16 -5.46
N ILE A 8 -12.56 24.66 -6.58
CA ILE A 8 -12.21 25.12 -7.93
C ILE A 8 -13.30 26.04 -8.49
N ARG A 9 -12.87 27.11 -9.15
CA ARG A 9 -13.64 27.89 -10.11
C ARG A 9 -13.04 27.70 -11.50
N TRP A 10 -13.88 27.58 -12.50
CA TRP A 10 -13.45 27.56 -13.90
C TRP A 10 -13.48 28.98 -14.47
N LEU A 11 -12.37 29.40 -15.07
CA LEU A 11 -12.28 30.67 -15.75
C LEU A 11 -12.98 30.60 -17.13
N ASP A 12 -13.28 31.74 -17.73
CA ASP A 12 -13.86 31.81 -19.08
C ASP A 12 -12.93 31.20 -20.15
N THR A 13 -11.63 31.15 -19.86
CA THR A 13 -10.61 30.46 -20.65
C THR A 13 -10.65 28.91 -20.54
N GLY A 14 -11.52 28.38 -19.70
CA GLY A 14 -11.59 26.91 -19.43
C GLY A 14 -10.51 26.39 -18.49
N LEU A 15 -9.72 27.25 -17.85
CA LEU A 15 -8.68 26.87 -16.92
C LEU A 15 -9.18 26.80 -15.47
N PRO A 16 -8.64 25.86 -14.65
CA PRO A 16 -9.00 25.74 -13.24
C PRO A 16 -8.31 26.83 -12.40
N TYR A 17 -9.08 27.44 -11.50
CA TYR A 17 -8.65 28.45 -10.55
C TYR A 17 -8.93 28.00 -9.12
N SER A 18 -7.94 28.10 -8.25
CA SER A 18 -8.07 27.74 -6.83
C SER A 18 -8.71 28.87 -6.04
N LYS A 19 -9.90 28.62 -5.45
CA LYS A 19 -10.50 29.56 -4.49
C LYS A 19 -9.80 29.51 -3.11
N ASN A 20 -9.12 28.42 -2.80
CA ASN A 20 -8.39 28.28 -1.55
C ASN A 20 -7.15 29.18 -1.47
N PHE A 21 -6.50 29.41 -2.62
CA PHE A 21 -5.25 30.17 -2.70
C PHE A 21 -5.34 31.43 -3.55
N ASP A 22 -6.50 31.71 -4.14
CA ASP A 22 -6.74 32.86 -5.02
C ASP A 22 -5.72 32.94 -6.18
N ASP A 23 -5.43 31.79 -6.81
CA ASP A 23 -4.38 31.65 -7.84
C ASP A 23 -4.78 30.62 -8.91
N ILE A 24 -4.12 30.67 -10.08
CA ILE A 24 -4.33 29.76 -11.20
C ILE A 24 -3.47 28.50 -11.05
N TYR A 25 -4.00 27.34 -11.50
CA TYR A 25 -3.22 26.09 -11.50
C TYR A 25 -2.15 26.05 -12.60
N HIS A 26 -2.37 26.77 -13.70
CA HIS A 26 -1.49 26.77 -14.87
C HIS A 26 -1.37 28.14 -15.49
N SER A 27 -0.24 28.37 -16.18
CA SER A 27 -0.07 29.53 -17.04
C SER A 27 -1.16 29.59 -18.12
N GLU A 28 -1.74 30.76 -18.33
CA GLU A 28 -2.74 30.99 -19.39
C GLU A 28 -2.13 30.93 -20.79
N ASP A 29 -0.85 31.29 -20.93
CA ASP A 29 -0.18 31.39 -22.23
C ASP A 29 0.21 30.00 -22.77
N ASP A 30 0.99 29.20 -22.03
CA ASP A 30 1.44 27.87 -22.41
C ASP A 30 1.87 27.06 -21.17
N ALA A 31 0.91 26.37 -20.55
CA ALA A 31 1.16 25.52 -19.38
C ALA A 31 2.13 24.35 -19.67
N PHE A 32 2.02 23.76 -20.86
CA PHE A 32 2.87 22.66 -21.29
C PHE A 32 4.31 23.11 -21.47
N GLY A 33 4.53 24.22 -22.19
CA GLY A 33 5.87 24.78 -22.42
C GLY A 33 6.52 25.23 -21.11
N GLU A 34 5.76 25.83 -20.18
CA GLU A 34 6.28 26.23 -18.87
C GLU A 34 6.72 25.01 -18.07
N SER A 35 5.89 23.98 -17.95
CA SER A 35 6.21 22.73 -17.25
C SER A 35 7.49 22.08 -17.84
N GLN A 36 7.56 21.99 -19.16
CA GLN A 36 8.74 21.42 -19.84
C GLN A 36 10.01 22.24 -19.56
N HIS A 37 9.92 23.56 -19.63
CA HIS A 37 11.05 24.47 -19.44
C HIS A 37 11.54 24.43 -17.99
N VAL A 38 10.63 24.63 -17.03
CA VAL A 38 10.99 24.77 -15.63
C VAL A 38 11.40 23.43 -15.03
N PHE A 39 10.66 22.35 -15.27
CA PHE A 39 10.85 21.11 -14.52
C PHE A 39 11.69 20.06 -15.27
N ILE A 40 11.42 19.83 -16.57
CA ILE A 40 12.18 18.83 -17.33
C ILE A 40 13.56 19.37 -17.71
N LYS A 41 13.61 20.52 -18.38
CA LYS A 41 14.88 21.16 -18.82
C LYS A 41 15.62 21.79 -17.64
N GLY A 42 14.90 22.45 -16.71
CA GLY A 42 15.49 23.07 -15.52
C GLY A 42 16.28 22.10 -14.67
N ASN A 43 15.82 20.85 -14.54
CA ASN A 43 16.50 19.75 -13.86
C ASN A 43 17.41 18.91 -14.75
N ASN A 44 17.50 19.23 -16.05
CA ASN A 44 18.31 18.49 -17.05
C ASN A 44 18.01 16.97 -17.03
N LEU A 45 16.75 16.57 -16.92
CA LEU A 45 16.36 15.19 -16.62
C LEU A 45 16.83 14.20 -17.68
N VAL A 46 16.59 14.46 -18.96
CA VAL A 46 16.93 13.54 -20.05
C VAL A 46 18.42 13.18 -20.03
N ASN A 47 19.30 14.17 -19.84
CA ASN A 47 20.74 13.92 -19.75
C ASN A 47 21.13 13.19 -18.45
N ARG A 48 20.42 13.45 -17.36
CA ARG A 48 20.65 12.74 -16.09
C ARG A 48 20.23 11.29 -16.19
N TRP A 49 19.12 10.99 -16.85
CA TRP A 49 18.68 9.62 -17.12
C TRP A 49 19.67 8.89 -18.02
N LEU A 50 20.11 9.53 -19.10
CA LEU A 50 21.15 8.99 -20.01
C LEU A 50 22.43 8.63 -19.26
N LYS A 51 22.93 9.53 -18.39
CA LYS A 51 24.15 9.29 -17.60
C LYS A 51 24.00 8.15 -16.59
N ARG A 52 22.82 7.96 -16.00
CA ARG A 52 22.55 6.88 -15.07
C ARG A 52 22.35 5.53 -15.75
N GLY A 53 21.78 5.53 -16.95
CA GLY A 53 21.53 4.35 -17.77
C GLY A 53 20.69 3.27 -17.09
N SER A 54 20.53 2.14 -17.74
CA SER A 54 19.74 1.00 -17.26
C SER A 54 20.37 0.23 -16.08
N GLU A 55 21.63 0.48 -15.75
CA GLU A 55 22.27 -0.11 -14.57
C GLU A 55 21.73 0.49 -13.27
N CYS A 56 21.30 1.76 -13.31
CA CYS A 56 20.60 2.37 -12.21
C CYS A 56 19.19 1.76 -12.09
N SER A 57 18.83 1.28 -10.89
CA SER A 57 17.54 0.64 -10.67
C SER A 57 16.40 1.63 -10.74
N ILE A 58 16.53 2.78 -10.07
CA ILE A 58 15.42 3.71 -9.83
C ILE A 58 15.92 5.15 -9.95
N PHE A 59 15.10 6.02 -10.53
CA PHE A 59 15.24 7.46 -10.45
C PHE A 59 14.04 8.05 -9.75
N THR A 60 14.26 8.76 -8.66
CA THR A 60 13.18 9.28 -7.82
C THR A 60 13.03 10.78 -8.01
N ILE A 61 11.81 11.20 -8.35
CA ILE A 61 11.40 12.61 -8.43
C ILE A 61 10.41 12.89 -7.32
N ALA A 62 10.50 14.04 -6.67
CA ALA A 62 9.48 14.51 -5.74
C ALA A 62 8.95 15.88 -6.15
N GLU A 63 7.64 16.07 -6.03
CA GLU A 63 6.93 17.29 -6.37
C GLU A 63 6.15 17.83 -5.17
N LEU A 64 6.26 19.11 -4.91
CA LEU A 64 5.38 19.82 -3.98
C LEU A 64 4.31 20.56 -4.77
N GLY A 65 3.05 20.19 -4.58
CA GLY A 65 1.90 20.67 -5.35
C GLY A 65 1.64 19.82 -6.59
N PHE A 66 0.91 18.71 -6.44
CA PHE A 66 0.53 17.86 -7.58
C PHE A 66 -0.46 18.56 -8.52
N GLY A 67 -1.36 19.36 -7.93
CA GLY A 67 -2.38 20.11 -8.66
C GLY A 67 -3.18 19.21 -9.61
N THR A 68 -3.05 19.48 -10.90
CA THR A 68 -3.74 18.75 -11.96
C THR A 68 -2.94 17.57 -12.53
N GLY A 69 -1.73 17.35 -12.03
CA GLY A 69 -0.85 16.28 -12.49
C GLY A 69 -0.10 16.54 -13.80
N LEU A 70 -0.10 17.79 -14.29
CA LEU A 70 0.57 18.13 -15.56
C LEU A 70 2.06 17.77 -15.54
N ASN A 71 2.80 18.17 -14.51
CA ASN A 71 4.23 17.90 -14.40
C ASN A 71 4.53 16.39 -14.35
N PHE A 72 3.69 15.64 -13.67
CA PHE A 72 3.79 14.17 -13.63
C PHE A 72 3.59 13.57 -15.04
N LEU A 73 2.52 13.94 -15.74
CA LEU A 73 2.24 13.43 -17.08
C LEU A 73 3.33 13.81 -18.09
N GLN A 74 3.79 15.07 -18.01
CA GLN A 74 4.91 15.57 -18.81
C GLN A 74 6.19 14.75 -18.55
N THR A 75 6.47 14.44 -17.29
CA THR A 75 7.62 13.62 -16.89
C THR A 75 7.48 12.20 -17.40
N CYS A 76 6.31 11.58 -17.28
CA CYS A 76 6.04 10.24 -17.82
C CYS A 76 6.22 10.20 -19.35
N TYR A 77 5.72 11.22 -20.04
CA TYR A 77 5.87 11.35 -21.47
C TYR A 77 7.35 11.44 -21.87
N ALA A 78 8.12 12.33 -21.23
CA ALA A 78 9.56 12.47 -21.47
C ALA A 78 10.32 11.18 -21.14
N TRP A 79 9.92 10.47 -20.05
CA TRP A 79 10.50 9.19 -19.67
C TRP A 79 10.28 8.12 -20.73
N GLN A 80 9.05 7.98 -21.24
CA GLN A 80 8.72 6.99 -22.27
C GLN A 80 9.47 7.23 -23.58
N HIS A 81 9.77 8.49 -23.93
CA HIS A 81 10.48 8.87 -25.15
C HIS A 81 12.01 8.94 -24.97
N SER A 82 12.54 8.62 -23.79
CA SER A 82 13.98 8.54 -23.56
C SER A 82 14.52 7.15 -23.86
N SER A 83 15.47 7.05 -24.80
CA SER A 83 16.02 5.76 -25.26
C SER A 83 16.90 5.06 -24.23
N GLN A 84 17.61 5.84 -23.41
CA GLN A 84 18.43 5.35 -22.30
C GLN A 84 18.00 6.03 -21.01
N ARG A 85 17.61 5.23 -20.04
CA ARG A 85 17.08 5.68 -18.74
C ARG A 85 17.26 4.60 -17.68
N PRO A 86 17.16 4.95 -16.38
CA PRO A 86 17.03 3.98 -15.29
C PRO A 86 15.85 3.02 -15.52
N ARG A 87 15.84 1.91 -14.82
CA ARG A 87 14.80 0.87 -15.02
C ARG A 87 13.41 1.34 -14.61
N SER A 88 13.31 2.11 -13.52
CA SER A 88 12.05 2.60 -13.00
C SER A 88 12.09 4.08 -12.65
N LEU A 89 11.00 4.77 -12.96
CA LEU A 89 10.68 6.11 -12.48
C LEU A 89 9.80 5.97 -11.24
N HIS A 90 10.25 6.53 -10.13
CA HIS A 90 9.43 6.66 -8.93
C HIS A 90 9.12 8.14 -8.71
N TYR A 91 7.85 8.49 -8.81
CA TYR A 91 7.38 9.87 -8.66
C TYR A 91 6.59 10.02 -7.36
N LEU A 92 7.05 10.87 -6.46
CA LEU A 92 6.36 11.24 -5.24
C LEU A 92 5.73 12.61 -5.43
N ALA A 93 4.45 12.76 -5.15
CA ALA A 93 3.78 14.06 -5.23
C ALA A 93 3.00 14.35 -3.95
N PHE A 94 3.07 15.57 -3.46
CA PHE A 94 2.42 16.00 -2.22
C PHE A 94 1.35 17.04 -2.57
N GLU A 95 0.10 16.76 -2.18
CA GLU A 95 -1.04 17.63 -2.47
C GLU A 95 -1.93 17.81 -1.24
N LYS A 96 -2.11 19.05 -0.80
CA LYS A 96 -2.90 19.36 0.39
C LYS A 96 -4.40 19.28 0.14
N TYR A 97 -4.82 19.76 -1.01
CA TYR A 97 -6.21 19.85 -1.43
C TYR A 97 -6.39 19.16 -2.78
N PRO A 98 -6.53 17.83 -2.82
CA PRO A 98 -6.67 17.11 -4.09
C PRO A 98 -7.90 17.60 -4.87
N ILE A 99 -7.74 17.70 -6.16
CA ILE A 99 -8.82 17.98 -7.10
C ILE A 99 -9.74 16.77 -7.14
N SER A 100 -11.06 16.98 -7.16
CA SER A 100 -11.99 15.87 -7.30
C SER A 100 -11.81 15.13 -8.63
N LYS A 101 -12.04 13.83 -8.64
CA LYS A 101 -11.86 13.01 -9.86
C LYS A 101 -12.64 13.54 -11.07
N PRO A 102 -13.92 14.01 -10.95
CA PRO A 102 -14.64 14.61 -12.08
C PRO A 102 -13.99 15.89 -12.60
N GLU A 103 -13.45 16.74 -11.71
CA GLU A 103 -12.77 17.98 -12.13
C GLU A 103 -11.40 17.68 -12.73
N LEU A 104 -10.65 16.73 -12.17
CA LEU A 104 -9.39 16.24 -12.76
C LEU A 104 -9.63 15.72 -14.19
N GLN A 105 -10.71 14.98 -14.41
CA GLN A 105 -11.07 14.50 -15.75
C GLN A 105 -11.27 15.64 -16.74
N LYS A 106 -11.93 16.73 -16.34
CA LYS A 106 -12.14 17.91 -17.19
C LYS A 106 -10.81 18.59 -17.56
N VAL A 107 -9.89 18.70 -16.60
CA VAL A 107 -8.57 19.29 -16.86
C VAL A 107 -7.74 18.45 -17.81
N LEU A 108 -7.73 17.12 -17.62
CA LEU A 108 -6.89 16.20 -18.40
C LEU A 108 -7.27 16.14 -19.88
N ILE A 109 -8.50 16.53 -20.24
CA ILE A 109 -8.94 16.65 -21.64
C ILE A 109 -8.20 17.76 -22.38
N LEU A 110 -7.70 18.78 -21.65
CA LEU A 110 -6.94 19.89 -22.24
C LEU A 110 -5.60 19.45 -22.84
N TRP A 111 -5.12 18.24 -22.50
CA TRP A 111 -3.82 17.71 -22.94
C TRP A 111 -3.96 16.39 -23.71
N PRO A 112 -4.44 16.42 -24.95
CA PRO A 112 -4.69 15.21 -25.74
C PRO A 112 -3.43 14.37 -26.00
N GLN A 113 -2.23 14.98 -26.00
CA GLN A 113 -0.96 14.26 -26.14
C GLN A 113 -0.67 13.26 -24.99
N PHE A 114 -1.34 13.42 -23.85
CA PHE A 114 -1.22 12.53 -22.70
C PHE A 114 -2.41 11.57 -22.55
N GLN A 115 -3.30 11.46 -23.53
CA GLN A 115 -4.57 10.74 -23.43
C GLN A 115 -4.45 9.36 -22.81
N THR A 116 -3.47 8.56 -23.22
CA THR A 116 -3.24 7.21 -22.68
C THR A 116 -2.84 7.25 -21.21
N LEU A 117 -1.88 8.11 -20.85
CA LEU A 117 -1.42 8.28 -19.48
C LEU A 117 -2.53 8.84 -18.57
N SER A 118 -3.29 9.79 -19.08
CA SER A 118 -4.43 10.40 -18.39
C SER A 118 -5.53 9.41 -18.09
N LYS A 119 -5.84 8.48 -19.00
CA LYS A 119 -6.81 7.40 -18.76
C LYS A 119 -6.36 6.48 -17.63
N GLU A 120 -5.09 6.06 -17.62
CA GLU A 120 -4.55 5.20 -16.57
C GLU A 120 -4.51 5.92 -15.21
N LEU A 121 -4.11 7.21 -15.20
CA LEU A 121 -4.13 8.02 -13.99
C LEU A 121 -5.56 8.13 -13.42
N LEU A 122 -6.54 8.55 -14.24
CA LEU A 122 -7.94 8.70 -13.83
C LEU A 122 -8.55 7.40 -13.34
N ALA A 123 -8.25 6.29 -14.01
CA ALA A 123 -8.75 4.98 -13.62
C ALA A 123 -8.25 4.55 -12.23
N SER A 124 -7.08 5.06 -11.83
CA SER A 124 -6.41 4.72 -10.57
C SER A 124 -6.46 5.85 -9.52
N TYR A 125 -6.92 7.04 -9.89
CA TYR A 125 -7.01 8.19 -9.00
C TYR A 125 -8.17 8.01 -8.01
N ASP A 126 -7.87 8.20 -6.72
CA ASP A 126 -8.82 8.09 -5.62
C ASP A 126 -8.55 9.24 -4.64
N ASP A 127 -9.52 10.14 -4.48
CA ASP A 127 -9.45 11.35 -3.66
C ASP A 127 -10.21 11.23 -2.33
N HIS A 128 -10.46 10.00 -1.85
CA HIS A 128 -11.34 9.73 -0.72
C HIS A 128 -10.61 9.50 0.61
N SER A 129 -9.29 9.71 0.69
CA SER A 129 -8.59 9.64 1.96
C SER A 129 -7.26 10.37 1.96
N SER A 130 -6.82 10.80 3.15
CA SER A 130 -5.47 11.31 3.36
C SER A 130 -4.42 10.19 3.38
N GLY A 131 -3.14 10.54 3.19
CA GLY A 131 -2.01 9.62 3.22
C GLY A 131 -1.49 9.23 1.84
N CYS A 132 -0.72 8.14 1.76
CA CYS A 132 -0.08 7.70 0.53
C CYS A 132 -1.03 6.86 -0.34
N HIS A 133 -1.17 7.25 -1.60
CA HIS A 133 -1.89 6.54 -2.65
C HIS A 133 -0.90 6.07 -3.70
N ARG A 134 -0.36 4.85 -3.54
CA ARG A 134 0.52 4.27 -4.55
C ARG A 134 -0.25 3.82 -5.77
N ILE A 135 0.15 4.30 -6.95
CA ILE A 135 -0.41 3.98 -8.25
C ILE A 135 0.71 3.39 -9.12
N ILE A 136 0.50 2.19 -9.63
CA ILE A 136 1.35 1.60 -10.66
C ILE A 136 0.75 2.02 -12.01
N LEU A 137 1.35 3.04 -12.64
CA LEU A 137 0.84 3.54 -13.93
C LEU A 137 1.27 2.65 -15.09
N ALA A 138 2.47 2.10 -15.00
CA ALA A 138 3.06 1.10 -15.88
C ALA A 138 4.09 0.29 -15.08
N GLU A 139 4.60 -0.82 -15.60
CA GLU A 139 5.59 -1.67 -14.92
C GLU A 139 6.82 -0.92 -14.38
N ASN A 140 7.19 0.16 -15.03
CA ASN A 140 8.36 0.96 -14.67
C ASN A 140 8.05 2.40 -14.26
N ILE A 141 6.79 2.74 -14.00
CA ILE A 141 6.34 4.07 -13.55
C ILE A 141 5.45 3.92 -12.32
N ILE A 142 5.97 4.33 -11.17
CA ILE A 142 5.27 4.31 -9.89
C ILE A 142 5.02 5.75 -9.46
N LEU A 143 3.77 6.07 -9.12
CA LEU A 143 3.35 7.32 -8.50
C LEU A 143 2.95 7.05 -7.05
N ASP A 144 3.60 7.72 -6.11
CA ASP A 144 3.16 7.84 -4.73
C ASP A 144 2.55 9.24 -4.54
N LEU A 145 1.24 9.30 -4.48
CA LEU A 145 0.49 10.54 -4.32
C LEU A 145 0.10 10.69 -2.84
N TYR A 146 0.72 11.66 -2.16
CA TYR A 146 0.52 11.93 -0.74
C TYR A 146 -0.50 13.05 -0.56
N PHE A 147 -1.68 12.71 -0.09
CA PHE A 147 -2.72 13.68 0.23
C PHE A 147 -2.64 14.14 1.68
N GLY A 148 -2.59 15.46 1.86
CA GLY A 148 -2.47 16.13 3.15
C GLY A 148 -1.36 17.19 3.18
N ASP A 149 -1.11 17.77 4.34
CA ASP A 149 -0.10 18.81 4.52
C ASP A 149 1.31 18.27 4.18
N ALA A 150 2.05 18.99 3.34
CA ALA A 150 3.34 18.54 2.81
C ALA A 150 4.38 18.34 3.92
N GLN A 151 4.41 19.19 4.96
CA GLN A 151 5.33 19.04 6.07
C GLN A 151 5.06 17.74 6.86
N GLU A 152 3.79 17.46 7.09
CA GLU A 152 3.37 16.24 7.78
C GLU A 152 3.70 15.00 6.94
N GLN A 153 3.36 14.99 5.65
CA GLN A 153 3.57 13.82 4.79
C GLN A 153 5.05 13.55 4.51
N LEU A 154 5.86 14.59 4.27
CA LEU A 154 7.32 14.45 4.14
C LEU A 154 7.97 13.93 5.45
N GLY A 155 7.46 14.36 6.60
CA GLY A 155 7.92 13.88 7.91
C GLY A 155 7.60 12.40 8.17
N LYS A 156 6.57 11.86 7.52
CA LYS A 156 6.14 10.45 7.65
C LYS A 156 6.83 9.49 6.68
N LEU A 157 7.62 10.00 5.72
CA LEU A 157 8.30 9.13 4.75
C LEU A 157 9.15 8.07 5.44
N ASN A 158 8.96 6.83 5.01
CA ASN A 158 9.74 5.69 5.50
C ASN A 158 10.97 5.46 4.60
N ASN A 159 11.88 6.41 4.62
CA ASN A 159 13.12 6.36 3.86
C ASN A 159 14.31 5.73 4.63
N ARG A 160 14.05 5.15 5.81
CA ARG A 160 15.05 4.50 6.66
C ARG A 160 16.27 5.39 6.93
N HIS A 161 16.02 6.67 7.19
CA HIS A 161 17.05 7.70 7.41
C HIS A 161 18.04 7.88 6.24
N ARG A 162 17.65 7.49 5.01
CA ARG A 162 18.43 7.69 3.80
C ARG A 162 17.76 8.65 2.85
N PRO A 163 18.53 9.57 2.29
CA PRO A 163 18.05 10.37 1.18
C PRO A 163 17.80 9.46 -0.03
N MET A 164 16.67 9.62 -0.67
CA MET A 164 16.25 8.79 -1.82
C MET A 164 15.81 9.62 -3.02
N ILE A 165 15.68 10.93 -2.88
CA ILE A 165 15.13 11.79 -3.93
C ILE A 165 16.28 12.39 -4.75
N ASP A 166 16.24 12.09 -6.05
CA ASP A 166 17.22 12.56 -7.02
C ASP A 166 16.89 13.92 -7.60
N CYS A 167 15.59 14.28 -7.63
CA CYS A 167 15.12 15.48 -8.28
C CYS A 167 13.89 16.04 -7.57
N TRP A 168 13.85 17.37 -7.41
CA TRP A 168 12.71 18.07 -6.83
C TRP A 168 12.07 19.04 -7.83
N TYR A 169 10.72 19.00 -7.87
CA TYR A 169 9.89 20.03 -8.46
C TYR A 169 9.23 20.81 -7.33
N LEU A 170 9.64 22.05 -7.13
CA LEU A 170 8.95 22.95 -6.22
C LEU A 170 7.92 23.73 -7.01
N ASP A 171 6.78 23.10 -7.16
CA ASP A 171 5.59 23.67 -7.77
C ASP A 171 4.50 23.85 -6.70
N GLY A 172 3.70 24.86 -6.85
CA GLY A 172 2.67 25.19 -5.89
C GLY A 172 2.34 26.66 -6.02
N PHE A 173 1.26 27.08 -5.41
CA PHE A 173 0.84 28.49 -5.44
C PHE A 173 1.93 29.42 -4.89
N SER A 174 1.89 30.68 -5.30
CA SER A 174 2.95 31.64 -5.04
C SER A 174 3.35 31.69 -3.57
N PRO A 175 4.63 31.98 -3.23
CA PRO A 175 5.11 32.03 -1.83
C PRO A 175 4.38 33.05 -0.95
N GLN A 176 3.71 34.02 -1.53
CA GLN A 176 2.90 35.01 -0.81
C GLN A 176 1.52 34.48 -0.43
N LEU A 177 0.97 33.54 -1.23
CA LEU A 177 -0.37 32.99 -1.06
C LEU A 177 -0.33 31.62 -0.31
N ASN A 178 0.81 30.94 -0.31
CA ASN A 178 0.98 29.63 0.33
C ASN A 178 2.27 29.59 1.18
N GLU A 179 2.35 30.42 2.21
CA GLU A 179 3.56 30.56 3.05
C GLU A 179 4.02 29.25 3.70
N SER A 180 3.10 28.35 4.04
CA SER A 180 3.41 27.09 4.72
C SER A 180 4.26 26.17 3.86
N LEU A 181 3.97 26.10 2.55
CA LEU A 181 4.72 25.26 1.59
C LEU A 181 6.15 25.78 1.37
N TRP A 182 6.39 27.07 1.59
CA TRP A 182 7.67 27.74 1.37
C TRP A 182 8.36 28.11 2.70
N SER A 183 8.22 27.23 3.71
CA SER A 183 8.79 27.42 5.05
C SER A 183 10.15 26.75 5.19
N ASP A 184 10.95 27.22 6.18
CA ASP A 184 12.25 26.62 6.53
C ASP A 184 12.12 25.14 6.89
N SER A 185 11.03 24.73 7.56
CA SER A 185 10.76 23.33 7.89
C SER A 185 10.59 22.46 6.65
N ILE A 186 9.93 22.96 5.60
CA ILE A 186 9.84 22.26 4.31
C ILE A 186 11.22 22.17 3.65
N PHE A 187 12.00 23.25 3.59
CA PHE A 187 13.34 23.21 2.99
C PHE A 187 14.29 22.27 3.74
N GLN A 188 14.17 22.16 5.06
CA GLN A 188 14.90 21.19 5.87
C GLN A 188 14.51 19.75 5.50
N LEU A 189 13.22 19.46 5.35
CA LEU A 189 12.74 18.14 4.93
C LEU A 189 13.15 17.78 3.49
N ILE A 190 13.15 18.76 2.59
CA ILE A 190 13.68 18.59 1.23
C ILE A 190 15.16 18.19 1.28
N ALA A 191 15.99 18.94 2.02
CA ALA A 191 17.41 18.64 2.18
C ALA A 191 17.65 17.24 2.78
N LYS A 192 16.93 16.90 3.86
CA LYS A 192 17.02 15.61 4.54
C LYS A 192 16.73 14.43 3.61
N ASN A 193 15.81 14.58 2.64
CA ASN A 193 15.41 13.54 1.72
C ASN A 193 16.18 13.55 0.37
N SER A 194 17.03 14.56 0.14
CA SER A 194 17.79 14.73 -1.11
C SER A 194 19.04 13.87 -1.15
N THR A 195 19.26 13.13 -2.23
CA THR A 195 20.56 12.48 -2.49
C THR A 195 21.63 13.54 -2.77
N HIS A 196 22.89 13.23 -2.50
CA HIS A 196 23.99 14.12 -2.89
C HIS A 196 23.95 14.36 -4.40
N GLY A 197 24.00 15.60 -4.84
CA GLY A 197 23.82 15.99 -6.24
C GLY A 197 22.37 15.96 -6.75
N ALA A 198 21.39 15.84 -5.85
CA ALA A 198 19.97 15.98 -6.22
C ALA A 198 19.74 17.36 -6.85
N SER A 199 18.99 17.41 -7.95
CA SER A 199 18.61 18.68 -8.59
C SER A 199 17.26 19.16 -8.05
N LEU A 200 17.05 20.46 -8.16
CA LEU A 200 15.80 21.12 -7.80
C LEU A 200 15.50 22.21 -8.81
N SER A 201 14.25 22.38 -9.18
CA SER A 201 13.82 23.54 -9.97
C SER A 201 12.49 24.10 -9.51
N THR A 202 12.31 25.40 -9.72
CA THR A 202 11.08 26.15 -9.40
C THR A 202 10.98 27.39 -10.26
N TYR A 203 9.74 27.78 -10.57
CA TYR A 203 9.46 29.05 -11.23
C TYR A 203 9.73 30.27 -10.33
N SER A 204 9.82 30.06 -9.01
CA SER A 204 9.91 31.14 -8.02
C SER A 204 11.34 31.58 -7.77
N VAL A 205 11.62 32.89 -7.91
CA VAL A 205 12.90 33.52 -7.56
C VAL A 205 12.80 34.38 -6.28
N ALA A 206 11.75 34.22 -5.50
CA ALA A 206 11.53 34.98 -4.27
C ALA A 206 12.72 34.86 -3.28
N ALA A 207 13.00 35.94 -2.56
CA ALA A 207 14.14 35.98 -1.60
C ALA A 207 13.99 34.90 -0.52
N LYS A 208 12.77 34.67 0.00
CA LYS A 208 12.48 33.63 0.99
C LYS A 208 12.89 32.25 0.47
N VAL A 209 12.55 31.89 -0.75
CA VAL A 209 12.90 30.60 -1.39
C VAL A 209 14.42 30.46 -1.55
N LYS A 210 15.08 31.49 -2.11
CA LYS A 210 16.54 31.48 -2.27
C LYS A 210 17.29 31.33 -0.97
N ASN A 211 16.91 32.10 0.04
CA ASN A 211 17.58 32.10 1.36
C ASN A 211 17.34 30.77 2.08
N GLY A 212 16.10 30.22 2.05
CA GLY A 212 15.78 28.95 2.64
C GLY A 212 16.57 27.79 1.99
N LEU A 213 16.59 27.68 0.67
CA LEU A 213 17.36 26.63 -0.01
C LEU A 213 18.85 26.72 0.26
N LYS A 214 19.45 27.93 0.22
CA LYS A 214 20.87 28.15 0.57
C LYS A 214 21.19 27.71 1.99
N LYS A 215 20.34 28.06 2.95
CA LYS A 215 20.48 27.72 4.36
C LYS A 215 20.61 26.20 4.57
N PHE A 216 19.97 25.39 3.73
CA PHE A 216 19.95 23.93 3.84
C PHE A 216 20.83 23.21 2.81
N GLY A 217 21.86 23.88 2.26
CA GLY A 217 22.93 23.24 1.49
C GLY A 217 22.66 23.11 -0.02
N PHE A 218 21.74 23.92 -0.56
CA PHE A 218 21.53 23.97 -2.02
C PHE A 218 22.37 25.08 -2.67
N LEU A 219 23.13 24.71 -3.68
CA LEU A 219 23.81 25.63 -4.58
C LEU A 219 22.84 26.11 -5.65
N LEU A 220 22.57 27.39 -5.69
CA LEU A 220 21.55 27.99 -6.53
C LEU A 220 22.10 28.50 -7.85
N GLU A 221 21.37 28.29 -8.94
CA GLU A 221 21.60 28.85 -10.27
C GLU A 221 20.34 29.56 -10.76
N LYS A 222 20.46 30.84 -11.11
CA LYS A 222 19.38 31.62 -11.70
C LYS A 222 19.42 31.44 -13.22
N LYS A 223 18.32 30.98 -13.81
CA LYS A 223 18.15 30.73 -15.24
C LYS A 223 17.08 31.62 -15.85
N ASP A 224 17.04 31.70 -17.16
CA ASP A 224 15.95 32.35 -17.87
C ASP A 224 14.63 31.66 -17.58
N GLY A 225 13.60 32.45 -17.31
CA GLY A 225 12.27 31.98 -17.06
C GLY A 225 11.52 31.62 -18.34
N PHE A 226 10.22 31.40 -18.23
CA PHE A 226 9.33 31.09 -19.34
C PHE A 226 8.21 32.13 -19.48
N GLY A 227 7.85 32.46 -20.70
CA GLY A 227 6.79 33.44 -21.02
C GLY A 227 7.03 34.81 -20.38
N ARG A 228 6.10 35.26 -19.53
CA ARG A 228 6.20 36.54 -18.82
C ARG A 228 7.16 36.57 -17.66
N LYS A 229 7.59 35.38 -17.18
CA LYS A 229 8.54 35.25 -16.04
C LYS A 229 9.98 35.38 -16.56
N ARG A 230 10.69 36.45 -16.14
CA ARG A 230 12.07 36.71 -16.61
C ARG A 230 13.07 35.65 -16.16
N HIS A 231 12.85 35.06 -15.00
CA HIS A 231 13.81 34.15 -14.38
C HIS A 231 13.10 33.01 -13.66
N MET A 232 13.79 31.87 -13.60
CA MET A 232 13.50 30.71 -12.77
C MET A 232 14.72 30.36 -11.91
N LEU A 233 14.56 29.44 -10.98
CA LEU A 233 15.62 28.94 -10.12
C LEU A 233 15.85 27.46 -10.37
N SER A 234 17.11 27.09 -10.61
CA SER A 234 17.59 25.72 -10.49
C SER A 234 18.55 25.62 -9.31
N ALA A 235 18.70 24.44 -8.74
CA ALA A 235 19.62 24.19 -7.64
C ALA A 235 20.17 22.78 -7.67
N SER A 236 21.33 22.58 -7.01
CA SER A 236 21.90 21.27 -6.74
C SER A 236 22.17 21.12 -5.25
N TYR A 237 21.81 19.98 -4.68
CA TYR A 237 22.06 19.70 -3.27
C TYR A 237 23.52 19.25 -3.08
N LEU A 238 24.35 20.12 -2.56
CA LEU A 238 25.78 19.91 -2.31
C LEU A 238 26.08 20.39 -0.88
N PRO A 239 25.65 19.62 0.13
CA PRO A 239 25.98 19.98 1.51
C PRO A 239 27.49 19.92 1.72
N GLU A 240 28.04 20.92 2.42
CA GLU A 240 29.45 20.89 2.79
C GLU A 240 29.76 19.63 3.62
N PRO A 241 30.93 18.99 3.41
CA PRO A 241 31.37 17.91 4.29
C PRO A 241 31.42 18.44 5.74
N ILE A 242 30.83 17.71 6.69
CA ILE A 242 30.86 18.07 8.10
C ILE A 242 32.33 18.06 8.54
N SER A 243 32.99 19.24 8.53
CA SER A 243 34.28 19.43 9.20
C SER A 243 34.01 19.37 10.70
N HIS A 244 34.74 18.54 11.42
CA HIS A 244 34.64 18.34 12.87
C HIS A 244 35.09 19.57 13.71
N GLN A 245 34.72 20.78 13.30
CA GLN A 245 35.02 21.98 14.04
C GLN A 245 33.78 22.86 14.16
N ASN A 246 33.25 22.90 15.39
CA ASN A 246 32.47 23.96 16.04
C ASN A 246 31.57 24.82 15.13
N HIS A 247 30.41 24.29 14.71
CA HIS A 247 29.21 25.09 14.64
C HIS A 247 28.03 24.20 15.04
N GLU A 248 27.34 24.58 16.09
CA GLU A 248 26.02 24.09 16.44
C GLU A 248 25.06 24.43 15.26
N GLN A 249 25.07 23.58 14.23
CA GLN A 249 23.95 23.59 13.29
C GLN A 249 22.76 22.95 13.99
N PRO A 250 21.57 23.51 13.86
CA PRO A 250 20.37 22.95 14.45
C PRO A 250 19.85 21.75 13.65
N PHE A 251 20.72 20.78 13.38
CA PHE A 251 20.29 19.44 13.09
C PHE A 251 19.98 18.81 14.44
N ASP A 252 18.70 18.72 14.77
CA ASP A 252 18.25 18.03 15.96
C ASP A 252 19.01 16.73 16.11
N LYS A 253 19.72 16.57 17.23
CA LYS A 253 20.35 15.31 17.64
C LYS A 253 19.35 14.16 17.70
N GLU A 254 18.05 14.44 17.68
CA GLU A 254 16.97 13.45 17.62
C GLU A 254 16.82 12.77 16.25
N SER A 255 17.30 13.36 15.14
CA SER A 255 17.08 12.80 13.78
C SER A 255 18.05 11.71 13.36
N THR A 256 19.07 11.40 14.15
CA THR A 256 20.09 10.37 13.85
C THR A 256 20.02 9.13 14.74
N VAL A 257 19.00 9.03 15.59
CA VAL A 257 18.84 7.88 16.49
C VAL A 257 18.30 6.70 15.67
N SER A 258 19.18 5.73 15.42
CA SER A 258 18.77 4.45 14.83
C SER A 258 17.74 3.77 15.74
N GLN A 259 16.74 3.15 15.12
CA GLN A 259 15.66 2.48 15.83
C GLN A 259 15.67 0.97 15.53
N TRP A 260 15.09 0.19 16.43
CA TRP A 260 15.06 -1.26 16.32
C TRP A 260 14.44 -1.80 15.02
N HIS A 261 13.60 -1.02 14.34
CA HIS A 261 12.99 -1.37 13.05
C HIS A 261 13.79 -0.89 11.83
N ASP A 262 14.86 -0.12 12.04
CA ASP A 262 15.82 0.21 10.99
C ASP A 262 16.74 -0.99 10.72
N TYR A 263 17.12 -1.18 9.50
CA TYR A 263 18.01 -2.25 9.08
C TYR A 263 18.96 -1.79 7.98
N PRO A 264 20.18 -2.37 7.91
CA PRO A 264 21.15 -1.99 6.88
C PRO A 264 20.67 -2.41 5.49
N LEU A 265 21.17 -1.70 4.49
CA LEU A 265 20.96 -2.05 3.09
C LEU A 265 21.47 -3.43 2.77
N LEU A 266 20.65 -4.19 2.10
CA LEU A 266 21.06 -5.43 1.49
C LEU A 266 21.39 -5.16 0.04
N LYS A 267 22.68 -4.91 -0.28
CA LYS A 267 23.15 -4.81 -1.66
C LYS A 267 23.01 -6.18 -2.34
N THR A 268 21.81 -6.47 -2.84
CA THR A 268 21.59 -7.69 -3.61
C THR A 268 22.14 -7.53 -5.01
N LYS A 269 23.12 -8.36 -5.37
CA LYS A 269 23.71 -8.36 -6.71
C LYS A 269 22.81 -9.02 -7.76
N THR A 270 21.85 -9.82 -7.36
CA THR A 270 20.94 -10.58 -8.23
C THR A 270 19.49 -10.20 -7.97
N ARG A 271 18.71 -10.00 -9.03
CA ARG A 271 17.26 -9.74 -8.94
C ARG A 271 16.47 -11.04 -9.06
N THR A 272 16.78 -11.97 -8.17
CA THR A 272 16.06 -13.25 -8.07
C THR A 272 15.51 -13.42 -6.66
N ALA A 273 14.29 -13.91 -6.54
CA ALA A 273 13.63 -14.16 -5.27
C ALA A 273 12.89 -15.49 -5.29
N LEU A 274 12.86 -16.17 -4.14
CA LEU A 274 12.05 -17.36 -3.90
C LEU A 274 10.94 -17.01 -2.91
N VAL A 275 9.69 -17.25 -3.30
CA VAL A 275 8.50 -17.10 -2.44
C VAL A 275 8.01 -18.50 -2.06
N ILE A 276 7.82 -18.74 -0.78
CA ILE A 276 7.31 -20.02 -0.25
C ILE A 276 5.86 -19.84 0.19
N GLY A 277 4.94 -20.52 -0.50
CA GLY A 277 3.49 -20.42 -0.35
C GLY A 277 2.84 -19.57 -1.44
N ALA A 278 1.92 -20.15 -2.22
CA ALA A 278 1.17 -19.52 -3.30
C ALA A 278 -0.28 -19.15 -2.89
N GLY A 279 -0.50 -18.77 -1.65
CA GLY A 279 -1.70 -18.07 -1.20
C GLY A 279 -1.68 -16.59 -1.63
N LEU A 280 -2.71 -15.81 -1.26
CA LEU A 280 -2.79 -14.37 -1.60
C LEU A 280 -1.52 -13.61 -1.24
N ALA A 281 -0.96 -13.79 -0.04
CA ALA A 281 0.23 -13.07 0.40
C ALA A 281 1.45 -13.35 -0.50
N GLY A 282 1.66 -14.63 -0.87
CA GLY A 282 2.76 -15.02 -1.76
C GLY A 282 2.57 -14.54 -3.18
N CYS A 283 1.38 -14.71 -3.74
CA CYS A 283 1.05 -14.28 -5.11
C CYS A 283 1.17 -12.75 -5.27
N CYS A 284 0.63 -11.96 -4.31
CA CYS A 284 0.78 -10.51 -4.31
C CYS A 284 2.25 -10.07 -4.24
N THR A 285 3.05 -10.73 -3.38
CA THR A 285 4.48 -10.43 -3.22
C THR A 285 5.27 -10.76 -4.49
N ALA A 286 5.01 -11.93 -5.07
CA ALA A 286 5.64 -12.38 -6.31
C ALA A 286 5.33 -11.41 -7.46
N TYR A 287 4.06 -11.03 -7.62
CA TYR A 287 3.63 -10.10 -8.64
C TYR A 287 4.26 -8.71 -8.48
N SER A 288 4.25 -8.15 -7.26
CA SER A 288 4.87 -6.85 -7.00
C SER A 288 6.37 -6.84 -7.27
N LEU A 289 7.09 -7.94 -7.01
CA LEU A 289 8.50 -8.09 -7.38
C LEU A 289 8.68 -8.20 -8.90
N ALA A 290 7.83 -8.98 -9.58
CA ALA A 290 7.89 -9.18 -11.02
C ALA A 290 7.68 -7.87 -11.80
N LEU A 291 6.75 -7.01 -11.36
CA LEU A 291 6.54 -5.65 -11.93
C LEU A 291 7.80 -4.76 -11.86
N ARG A 292 8.77 -5.11 -11.01
CA ARG A 292 10.06 -4.43 -10.86
C ARG A 292 11.20 -5.10 -11.63
N GLY A 293 10.87 -6.08 -12.47
CA GLY A 293 11.84 -6.84 -13.26
C GLY A 293 12.66 -7.83 -12.43
N TRP A 294 12.09 -8.36 -11.33
CA TRP A 294 12.66 -9.48 -10.59
C TRP A 294 12.22 -10.80 -11.22
N GLU A 295 13.13 -11.75 -11.32
CA GLU A 295 12.80 -13.15 -11.59
C GLU A 295 12.35 -13.81 -10.29
N VAL A 296 11.11 -14.30 -10.26
CA VAL A 296 10.51 -14.87 -9.06
C VAL A 296 10.21 -16.33 -9.27
N ILE A 297 10.67 -17.14 -8.34
CA ILE A 297 10.22 -18.53 -8.20
C ILE A 297 9.22 -18.56 -7.05
N ILE A 298 8.05 -19.15 -7.25
CA ILE A 298 7.08 -19.40 -6.21
C ILE A 298 6.85 -20.89 -6.06
N VAL A 299 6.87 -21.39 -4.81
CA VAL A 299 6.68 -22.81 -4.49
C VAL A 299 5.46 -22.97 -3.59
N GLU A 300 4.66 -24.01 -3.86
CA GLU A 300 3.45 -24.34 -3.12
C GLU A 300 3.39 -25.83 -2.85
N LYS A 301 3.05 -26.20 -1.60
CA LYS A 301 2.88 -27.61 -1.22
C LYS A 301 1.69 -28.30 -1.89
N GLY A 302 0.63 -27.53 -2.19
CA GLY A 302 -0.56 -27.99 -2.87
C GLY A 302 -0.40 -28.01 -4.39
N SER A 303 -1.37 -28.64 -5.06
CA SER A 303 -1.36 -28.85 -6.51
C SER A 303 -1.74 -27.60 -7.33
N ARG A 304 -2.12 -26.49 -6.69
CA ARG A 304 -2.58 -25.25 -7.33
C ARG A 304 -2.34 -24.04 -6.45
N PRO A 305 -2.35 -22.81 -7.01
CA PRO A 305 -2.33 -21.59 -6.18
C PRO A 305 -3.65 -21.47 -5.39
N ALA A 306 -3.61 -20.71 -4.32
CA ALA A 306 -4.75 -20.53 -3.41
C ALA A 306 -5.30 -21.87 -2.89
N PHE A 307 -4.42 -22.75 -2.43
CA PHE A 307 -4.78 -24.13 -2.04
C PHE A 307 -5.48 -24.20 -0.68
N GLU A 308 -5.11 -23.34 0.29
CA GLU A 308 -5.66 -23.33 1.66
C GLU A 308 -6.62 -22.17 1.90
N ALA A 309 -6.36 -21.32 2.89
CA ALA A 309 -7.24 -20.20 3.32
C ALA A 309 -7.66 -19.25 2.20
N SER A 310 -6.86 -19.16 1.15
CA SER A 310 -7.16 -18.39 -0.06
C SER A 310 -7.99 -19.18 -1.09
N GLY A 311 -8.38 -20.40 -0.81
CA GLY A 311 -9.06 -21.29 -1.77
C GLY A 311 -10.58 -21.31 -1.65
N ILE A 312 -11.17 -20.45 -0.83
CA ILE A 312 -12.64 -20.29 -0.70
C ILE A 312 -13.19 -19.62 -1.98
N THR A 313 -14.33 -20.10 -2.46
CA THR A 313 -14.93 -19.68 -3.73
C THR A 313 -15.11 -18.18 -3.87
N GLN A 314 -15.55 -17.48 -2.80
CA GLN A 314 -15.74 -16.02 -2.81
C GLN A 314 -15.21 -15.42 -1.51
N LEU A 315 -14.40 -14.36 -1.63
CA LEU A 315 -13.91 -13.56 -0.50
C LEU A 315 -14.37 -12.11 -0.64
N SER A 316 -14.83 -11.53 0.47
CA SER A 316 -15.28 -10.14 0.51
C SER A 316 -14.11 -9.16 0.65
N LEU A 317 -14.11 -8.12 -0.19
CA LEU A 317 -13.27 -6.93 -0.04
C LEU A 317 -14.07 -5.82 0.63
N ARG A 318 -13.67 -5.41 1.83
CA ARG A 318 -14.17 -4.22 2.52
C ARG A 318 -13.12 -3.59 3.42
N CYS A 319 -13.32 -2.33 3.77
CA CYS A 319 -12.46 -1.65 4.74
C CYS A 319 -12.69 -2.19 6.15
N ARG A 320 -11.60 -2.51 6.87
CA ARG A 320 -11.68 -2.77 8.31
C ARG A 320 -11.74 -1.44 9.06
N LEU A 321 -12.83 -1.23 9.78
CA LEU A 321 -13.06 0.00 10.52
C LEU A 321 -12.43 -0.03 11.91
N PHE A 322 -12.07 1.16 12.41
CA PHE A 322 -11.49 1.38 13.74
C PHE A 322 -12.15 2.59 14.41
N LYS A 323 -12.23 2.57 15.74
CA LYS A 323 -12.81 3.66 16.55
C LYS A 323 -11.93 4.91 16.58
N THR A 324 -10.61 4.74 16.42
CA THR A 324 -9.63 5.82 16.53
C THR A 324 -8.63 5.75 15.38
N GLN A 325 -8.14 6.90 14.98
CA GLN A 325 -7.05 6.99 14.03
C GLN A 325 -5.75 6.47 14.64
N SER A 326 -5.06 5.62 13.91
CA SER A 326 -3.78 5.02 14.28
C SER A 326 -3.03 4.56 13.04
N ALA A 327 -1.75 4.23 13.16
CA ALA A 327 -0.97 3.67 12.06
C ALA A 327 -1.63 2.41 11.46
N ILE A 328 -2.28 1.59 12.30
CA ILE A 328 -2.97 0.37 11.85
C ILE A 328 -4.29 0.68 11.15
N SER A 329 -5.08 1.63 11.64
CA SER A 329 -6.32 2.04 10.96
C SER A 329 -6.03 2.68 9.60
N GLU A 330 -4.97 3.50 9.50
CA GLU A 330 -4.49 4.06 8.25
C GLU A 330 -4.00 2.97 7.28
N PHE A 331 -3.26 1.98 7.78
CA PHE A 331 -2.81 0.83 6.99
C PHE A 331 -3.99 0.06 6.39
N TYR A 332 -5.05 -0.25 7.16
CA TYR A 332 -6.19 -0.99 6.63
C TYR A 332 -7.03 -0.19 5.64
N LEU A 333 -7.17 1.11 5.84
CA LEU A 333 -7.84 1.98 4.85
C LEU A 333 -7.04 2.04 3.54
N GLN A 334 -5.74 2.28 3.61
CA GLN A 334 -4.86 2.29 2.44
C GLN A 334 -4.81 0.92 1.75
N SER A 335 -4.85 -0.17 2.53
CA SER A 335 -4.91 -1.54 2.00
C SER A 335 -6.17 -1.79 1.19
N PHE A 336 -7.33 -1.37 1.70
CA PHE A 336 -8.60 -1.48 1.00
C PHE A 336 -8.58 -0.71 -0.33
N ILE A 337 -8.15 0.56 -0.29
CA ILE A 337 -8.08 1.42 -1.48
C ILE A 337 -7.08 0.86 -2.50
N TYR A 338 -5.92 0.38 -2.04
CA TYR A 338 -4.90 -0.20 -2.92
C TYR A 338 -5.38 -1.50 -3.57
N ALA A 339 -5.99 -2.41 -2.80
CA ALA A 339 -6.52 -3.69 -3.32
C ALA A 339 -7.61 -3.45 -4.38
N ARG A 340 -8.62 -2.61 -4.07
CA ARG A 340 -9.67 -2.19 -5.01
C ARG A 340 -9.09 -1.64 -6.30
N ARG A 341 -8.13 -0.72 -6.22
CA ARG A 341 -7.44 -0.12 -7.37
C ARG A 341 -6.71 -1.18 -8.20
N GLN A 342 -6.00 -2.08 -7.54
CA GLN A 342 -5.26 -3.15 -8.21
C GLN A 342 -6.21 -4.13 -8.92
N PHE A 343 -7.32 -4.51 -8.28
CA PHE A 343 -8.30 -5.41 -8.89
C PHE A 343 -8.95 -4.75 -10.11
N ASN A 344 -9.32 -3.48 -10.00
CA ASN A 344 -9.85 -2.71 -11.13
C ASN A 344 -8.81 -2.49 -12.25
N TYR A 345 -7.53 -2.36 -11.92
CA TYR A 345 -6.45 -2.32 -12.91
C TYR A 345 -6.33 -3.65 -13.67
N LEU A 346 -6.33 -4.77 -12.95
CA LEU A 346 -6.20 -6.10 -13.52
C LEU A 346 -7.43 -6.48 -14.36
N SER A 347 -8.64 -6.23 -13.86
CA SER A 347 -9.90 -6.61 -14.55
C SER A 347 -10.09 -5.93 -15.91
N ARG A 348 -9.44 -4.79 -16.14
CA ARG A 348 -9.41 -4.14 -17.47
C ARG A 348 -8.47 -4.83 -18.47
N ARG A 349 -7.57 -5.71 -18.01
CA ARG A 349 -6.51 -6.36 -18.81
C ARG A 349 -6.70 -7.86 -18.94
N SER A 350 -7.40 -8.46 -18.01
CA SER A 350 -7.62 -9.90 -17.95
C SER A 350 -9.01 -10.23 -17.39
N LYS A 351 -9.39 -11.48 -17.49
CA LYS A 351 -10.67 -11.99 -16.98
C LYS A 351 -10.40 -12.82 -15.71
N PHE A 352 -10.55 -12.23 -14.56
CA PHE A 352 -10.69 -12.95 -13.30
C PHE A 352 -12.00 -12.52 -12.62
N ALA A 353 -12.50 -13.34 -11.71
CA ALA A 353 -13.80 -13.08 -11.08
C ALA A 353 -13.64 -12.04 -9.96
N TRP A 354 -13.86 -10.78 -10.30
CA TRP A 354 -13.95 -9.63 -9.42
C TRP A 354 -15.19 -8.82 -9.74
N GLU A 355 -15.96 -8.48 -8.71
CA GLU A 355 -17.13 -7.64 -8.84
C GLU A 355 -17.14 -6.57 -7.74
N GLU A 356 -17.02 -5.30 -8.14
CA GLU A 356 -17.17 -4.12 -7.27
C GLU A 356 -18.65 -3.82 -7.05
N CYS A 357 -19.35 -4.72 -6.36
CA CYS A 357 -20.80 -4.70 -6.17
C CYS A 357 -21.23 -4.06 -4.85
N GLY A 358 -20.28 -3.55 -4.07
CA GLY A 358 -20.49 -3.08 -2.71
C GLY A 358 -20.53 -4.21 -1.68
N VAL A 359 -20.46 -3.81 -0.40
CA VAL A 359 -20.65 -4.70 0.75
C VAL A 359 -21.56 -4.01 1.77
N ILE A 360 -22.60 -4.70 2.23
CA ILE A 360 -23.46 -4.29 3.33
C ILE A 360 -23.01 -5.04 4.58
N GLN A 361 -22.89 -4.33 5.71
CA GLN A 361 -22.68 -4.93 7.03
C GLN A 361 -23.81 -4.52 7.95
N LEU A 362 -24.70 -5.46 8.28
CA LEU A 362 -25.87 -5.22 9.12
C LEU A 362 -25.49 -4.97 10.58
N SER A 363 -26.25 -4.09 11.25
CA SER A 363 -25.96 -3.59 12.59
C SER A 363 -26.20 -4.63 13.69
N GLY A 364 -27.11 -5.57 13.52
CA GLY A 364 -27.36 -6.65 14.48
C GLY A 364 -26.12 -7.48 14.81
N ALA A 365 -25.24 -7.70 13.81
CA ALA A 365 -23.94 -8.34 14.00
C ALA A 365 -22.87 -7.38 14.56
N MET A 366 -22.99 -6.08 14.28
CA MET A 366 -22.04 -5.06 14.74
C MET A 366 -22.15 -4.79 16.24
N ASN A 367 -23.36 -4.77 16.79
CA ASN A 367 -23.60 -4.50 18.21
C ASN A 367 -22.87 -5.48 19.14
N LYS A 368 -22.54 -6.68 18.66
CA LYS A 368 -21.70 -7.66 19.38
C LYS A 368 -20.20 -7.41 19.24
N SER A 369 -19.76 -6.73 18.17
CA SER A 369 -18.33 -6.53 17.83
C SER A 369 -17.82 -5.13 18.16
N TYR A 370 -18.69 -4.12 18.11
CA TYR A 370 -18.33 -2.72 18.33
C TYR A 370 -19.23 -2.13 19.43
N SER A 371 -18.62 -1.60 20.50
CA SER A 371 -19.34 -0.85 21.55
C SER A 371 -19.58 0.61 21.16
N VAL A 372 -19.78 0.93 19.87
CA VAL A 372 -19.93 2.29 19.32
C VAL A 372 -20.96 2.27 18.22
N SER A 373 -21.71 3.35 18.07
CA SER A 373 -22.71 3.47 17.01
C SER A 373 -22.08 3.47 15.61
N PRO A 374 -22.82 3.03 14.57
CA PRO A 374 -22.41 3.09 13.17
C PRO A 374 -21.92 4.48 12.74
N GLU A 375 -22.63 5.54 13.13
CA GLU A 375 -22.30 6.94 12.78
C GLU A 375 -20.96 7.35 13.39
N SER A 376 -20.68 6.95 14.64
CA SER A 376 -19.40 7.22 15.30
C SER A 376 -18.23 6.53 14.59
N LEU A 377 -18.43 5.29 14.12
CA LEU A 377 -17.41 4.59 13.31
C LEU A 377 -17.16 5.28 11.98
N CYS A 378 -18.21 5.73 11.29
CA CYS A 378 -18.12 6.40 10.00
C CYS A 378 -17.49 7.80 10.10
N SER A 379 -17.46 8.42 11.27
CA SER A 379 -16.95 9.78 11.46
C SER A 379 -15.50 9.98 10.98
N LEU A 380 -14.68 8.92 11.00
CA LEU A 380 -13.27 8.93 10.57
C LEU A 380 -13.08 8.73 9.05
N TYR A 381 -14.13 8.31 8.33
CA TYR A 381 -14.04 7.88 6.94
C TYR A 381 -14.89 8.78 6.03
N GLU A 382 -14.55 8.86 4.76
CA GLU A 382 -15.40 9.46 3.74
C GLU A 382 -16.57 8.53 3.40
N GLU A 383 -17.70 9.10 2.99
CA GLU A 383 -18.90 8.34 2.58
C GLU A 383 -18.60 7.37 1.42
N ALA A 384 -17.71 7.75 0.52
CA ALA A 384 -17.23 6.87 -0.56
C ALA A 384 -16.48 5.62 -0.06
N VAL A 385 -16.05 5.58 1.21
CA VAL A 385 -15.45 4.41 1.85
C VAL A 385 -16.50 3.61 2.62
N VAL A 386 -17.31 4.31 3.41
CA VAL A 386 -18.38 3.70 4.23
C VAL A 386 -19.38 4.75 4.66
N GLU A 387 -20.67 4.40 4.60
CA GLU A 387 -21.76 5.23 5.07
C GLU A 387 -22.81 4.40 5.85
N PRO A 388 -23.46 4.97 6.89
CA PRO A 388 -24.56 4.33 7.57
C PRO A 388 -25.85 4.52 6.75
N MET A 389 -26.66 3.47 6.63
CA MET A 389 -27.92 3.48 5.89
C MET A 389 -28.99 2.66 6.61
N ASP A 390 -30.26 3.04 6.41
CA ASP A 390 -31.41 2.28 6.86
C ASP A 390 -31.64 1.00 6.03
N SER A 391 -32.40 0.06 6.58
CA SER A 391 -32.69 -1.23 5.96
C SER A 391 -33.39 -1.12 4.61
N ASP A 392 -34.26 -0.13 4.41
CA ASP A 392 -34.98 0.08 3.15
C ASP A 392 -34.00 0.51 2.03
N SER A 393 -33.15 1.50 2.33
CA SER A 393 -32.11 1.96 1.41
C SER A 393 -31.10 0.86 1.06
N LEU A 394 -30.67 0.10 2.07
CA LEU A 394 -29.80 -1.07 1.89
C LEU A 394 -30.49 -2.16 1.07
N GLY A 395 -31.79 -2.37 1.28
CA GLY A 395 -32.60 -3.33 0.53
C GLY A 395 -32.67 -3.01 -0.97
N VAL A 396 -32.78 -1.72 -1.33
CA VAL A 396 -32.72 -1.28 -2.73
C VAL A 396 -31.37 -1.61 -3.36
N ILE A 397 -30.26 -1.38 -2.65
CA ILE A 397 -28.90 -1.68 -3.10
C ILE A 397 -28.71 -3.20 -3.25
N ALA A 398 -29.15 -3.98 -2.26
CA ALA A 398 -29.02 -5.43 -2.27
C ALA A 398 -29.95 -6.10 -3.28
N ASN A 399 -31.02 -5.44 -3.69
CA ASN A 399 -32.18 -6.02 -4.37
C ASN A 399 -32.80 -7.17 -3.58
N ALA A 400 -32.95 -6.96 -2.26
CA ALA A 400 -33.51 -7.91 -1.29
C ALA A 400 -33.97 -7.15 -0.05
N ALA A 401 -35.09 -7.57 0.57
CA ALA A 401 -35.53 -6.98 1.82
C ALA A 401 -34.65 -7.43 2.98
N LEU A 402 -34.01 -6.49 3.66
CA LEU A 402 -33.04 -6.74 4.72
C LEU A 402 -33.65 -6.52 6.11
N GLN A 403 -33.13 -7.26 7.09
CA GLN A 403 -33.64 -7.27 8.45
C GLN A 403 -33.29 -6.03 9.27
N ASP A 404 -32.10 -5.48 9.07
CA ASP A 404 -31.52 -4.43 9.91
C ASP A 404 -30.93 -3.28 9.08
N ASP A 405 -30.85 -2.12 9.70
CA ASP A 405 -29.97 -1.04 9.27
C ASP A 405 -28.50 -1.48 9.30
N GLY A 406 -27.63 -0.75 8.64
CA GLY A 406 -26.24 -1.14 8.61
C GLY A 406 -25.27 -0.12 8.02
N LEU A 407 -24.13 -0.63 7.63
CA LEU A 407 -23.07 0.12 6.93
C LEU A 407 -22.97 -0.37 5.49
N TYR A 408 -22.89 0.57 4.57
CA TYR A 408 -22.61 0.30 3.17
C TYR A 408 -21.19 0.70 2.82
N PHE A 409 -20.45 -0.16 2.10
CA PHE A 409 -19.11 0.06 1.58
C PHE A 409 -19.18 0.10 0.06
N PRO A 410 -19.33 1.29 -0.57
CA PRO A 410 -19.59 1.41 -2.00
C PRO A 410 -18.50 0.80 -2.88
N GLY A 411 -17.23 0.96 -2.49
CA GLY A 411 -16.08 0.40 -3.20
C GLY A 411 -15.72 -1.03 -2.78
N GLY A 412 -16.58 -1.69 -2.00
CA GLY A 412 -16.43 -3.09 -1.65
C GLY A 412 -16.87 -4.04 -2.76
N GLY A 413 -16.80 -5.34 -2.48
CA GLY A 413 -17.25 -6.35 -3.42
C GLY A 413 -16.68 -7.74 -3.09
N TRP A 414 -16.62 -8.62 -4.08
CA TRP A 414 -16.09 -9.96 -3.90
C TRP A 414 -15.15 -10.39 -5.02
N VAL A 415 -14.26 -11.32 -4.68
CA VAL A 415 -13.27 -11.93 -5.59
C VAL A 415 -13.33 -13.44 -5.45
N ASP A 416 -13.19 -14.16 -6.56
CA ASP A 416 -12.67 -15.53 -6.56
C ASP A 416 -11.14 -15.47 -6.42
N PRO A 417 -10.58 -15.76 -5.23
CA PRO A 417 -9.17 -15.59 -5.00
C PRO A 417 -8.29 -16.57 -5.77
N HIS A 418 -8.86 -17.70 -6.20
CA HIS A 418 -8.15 -18.65 -7.04
C HIS A 418 -7.87 -18.06 -8.44
N SER A 419 -8.88 -17.43 -9.04
CA SER A 419 -8.73 -16.74 -10.34
C SER A 419 -7.77 -15.55 -10.22
N LEU A 420 -7.83 -14.79 -9.12
CA LEU A 420 -6.92 -13.68 -8.84
C LEU A 420 -5.46 -14.16 -8.67
N CYS A 421 -5.22 -15.23 -7.89
CA CYS A 421 -3.87 -15.77 -7.72
C CYS A 421 -3.30 -16.30 -9.04
N LYS A 422 -4.12 -16.94 -9.87
CA LYS A 422 -3.71 -17.34 -11.24
C LYS A 422 -3.28 -16.14 -12.07
N GLU A 423 -4.05 -15.05 -12.00
CA GLU A 423 -3.75 -13.83 -12.73
C GLU A 423 -2.42 -13.22 -12.31
N TYR A 424 -2.15 -13.14 -10.99
CA TYR A 424 -0.85 -12.68 -10.50
C TYR A 424 0.31 -13.55 -10.99
N LEU A 425 0.12 -14.88 -11.01
CA LEU A 425 1.15 -15.82 -11.42
C LEU A 425 1.33 -15.92 -12.95
N ALA A 426 0.43 -15.35 -13.75
CA ALA A 426 0.55 -15.30 -15.19
C ALA A 426 1.67 -14.36 -15.70
N HIS A 427 2.26 -13.54 -14.81
CA HIS A 427 3.37 -12.65 -15.18
C HIS A 427 4.58 -13.45 -15.68
N PRO A 428 5.19 -13.12 -16.85
CA PRO A 428 6.24 -13.93 -17.49
C PRO A 428 7.52 -14.08 -16.65
N SER A 429 7.78 -13.18 -15.69
CA SER A 429 8.93 -13.26 -14.77
C SER A 429 8.67 -14.16 -13.55
N ILE A 430 7.51 -14.83 -13.46
CA ILE A 430 7.17 -15.71 -12.35
C ILE A 430 7.15 -17.17 -12.83
N ARG A 431 7.88 -18.04 -12.13
CA ARG A 431 7.86 -19.49 -12.34
C ARG A 431 7.28 -20.18 -11.11
N SER A 432 6.21 -20.96 -11.29
CA SER A 432 5.50 -21.65 -10.22
C SER A 432 5.87 -23.13 -10.15
N PHE A 433 6.08 -23.64 -8.94
CA PHE A 433 6.30 -25.04 -8.65
C PHE A 433 5.27 -25.47 -7.60
N PHE A 434 4.35 -26.34 -8.02
CA PHE A 434 3.31 -26.94 -7.17
C PHE A 434 3.77 -28.32 -6.68
N ASP A 435 3.01 -28.91 -5.76
CA ASP A 435 3.34 -30.20 -5.11
C ASP A 435 4.76 -30.21 -4.55
N THR A 436 5.21 -29.05 -4.03
CA THR A 436 6.57 -28.85 -3.53
C THR A 436 6.52 -28.27 -2.12
N GLU A 437 6.62 -29.12 -1.13
CA GLU A 437 6.64 -28.73 0.28
C GLU A 437 8.05 -28.38 0.73
N ILE A 438 8.22 -27.16 1.24
CA ILE A 438 9.47 -26.71 1.85
C ILE A 438 9.33 -26.78 3.37
N THR A 439 10.26 -27.49 4.02
CA THR A 439 10.24 -27.71 5.47
C THR A 439 11.42 -27.05 6.19
N LYS A 440 12.51 -26.74 5.48
CA LYS A 440 13.71 -26.19 6.10
C LYS A 440 14.38 -25.11 5.26
N ILE A 441 14.92 -24.09 5.95
CA ILE A 441 15.70 -23.02 5.37
C ILE A 441 16.98 -22.85 6.18
N GLU A 442 18.13 -22.91 5.53
CA GLU A 442 19.44 -22.80 6.16
C GLU A 442 20.30 -21.73 5.50
N SER A 443 21.07 -20.99 6.30
CA SER A 443 22.03 -20.02 5.77
C SER A 443 23.33 -20.70 5.41
N THR A 444 23.74 -20.59 4.16
CA THR A 444 24.98 -21.18 3.64
C THR A 444 25.75 -20.15 2.81
N LYS A 445 26.90 -19.71 3.30
CA LYS A 445 27.81 -18.78 2.59
C LYS A 445 27.12 -17.51 2.07
N GLY A 446 26.24 -16.92 2.88
CA GLY A 446 25.52 -15.69 2.54
C GLY A 446 24.34 -15.87 1.56
N LYS A 447 23.93 -17.13 1.34
CA LYS A 447 22.72 -17.50 0.60
C LYS A 447 21.83 -18.38 1.47
N TRP A 448 20.61 -18.60 1.03
CA TRP A 448 19.62 -19.44 1.66
C TRP A 448 19.47 -20.75 0.89
N SER A 449 19.80 -21.85 1.53
CA SER A 449 19.54 -23.22 1.07
C SER A 449 18.14 -23.61 1.53
N VAL A 450 17.28 -23.98 0.59
CA VAL A 450 15.87 -24.28 0.83
C VAL A 450 15.63 -25.75 0.52
N LEU A 451 15.17 -26.50 1.53
CA LEU A 451 15.08 -27.96 1.51
C LEU A 451 13.63 -28.43 1.65
N ASP A 452 13.34 -29.55 1.00
CA ASP A 452 12.03 -30.23 1.12
C ASP A 452 11.96 -31.16 2.36
N SER A 453 10.86 -31.89 2.51
CA SER A 453 10.59 -32.80 3.58
C SER A 453 11.58 -34.01 3.64
N THR A 454 12.24 -34.30 2.53
CA THR A 454 13.27 -35.40 2.48
C THR A 454 14.67 -34.88 2.84
N GLY A 455 14.81 -33.55 3.04
CA GLY A 455 16.10 -32.90 3.24
C GLY A 455 16.86 -32.62 1.93
N ALA A 456 16.25 -32.87 0.78
CA ALA A 456 16.86 -32.55 -0.50
C ALA A 456 16.88 -31.06 -0.75
N LEU A 457 18.02 -30.53 -1.24
CA LEU A 457 18.16 -29.15 -1.66
C LEU A 457 17.33 -28.87 -2.92
N LYS A 458 16.33 -28.00 -2.83
CA LYS A 458 15.51 -27.57 -3.97
C LYS A 458 16.02 -26.29 -4.59
N PHE A 459 16.34 -25.29 -3.75
CA PHE A 459 16.74 -23.96 -4.22
C PHE A 459 17.89 -23.41 -3.38
N ASN A 460 18.73 -22.57 -4.02
CA ASN A 460 19.75 -21.79 -3.35
C ASN A 460 19.70 -20.36 -3.88
N THR A 461 19.29 -19.42 -3.04
CA THR A 461 19.01 -18.02 -3.42
C THR A 461 19.44 -17.02 -2.37
N SER A 462 19.60 -15.76 -2.78
CA SER A 462 19.92 -14.66 -1.85
C SER A 462 18.69 -14.08 -1.17
N ASN A 463 17.49 -14.27 -1.75
CA ASN A 463 16.25 -13.70 -1.23
C ASN A 463 15.17 -14.77 -1.11
N VAL A 464 14.67 -14.97 0.12
CA VAL A 464 13.58 -15.90 0.45
C VAL A 464 12.48 -15.15 1.17
N ILE A 465 11.25 -15.34 0.74
CA ILE A 465 10.05 -14.75 1.34
C ILE A 465 9.14 -15.87 1.82
N ILE A 466 8.86 -15.91 3.13
CA ILE A 466 8.00 -16.92 3.76
C ILE A 466 6.57 -16.37 3.79
N CYS A 467 5.65 -17.06 3.07
CA CYS A 467 4.23 -16.70 2.95
C CYS A 467 3.31 -17.89 3.28
N THR A 468 3.74 -18.76 4.21
CA THR A 468 3.11 -20.07 4.52
C THR A 468 2.08 -19.99 5.64
N ALA A 469 1.50 -18.82 5.89
CA ALA A 469 0.50 -18.60 6.95
C ALA A 469 0.95 -19.17 8.30
N ALA A 470 0.15 -20.03 8.96
CA ALA A 470 0.51 -20.63 10.26
C ALA A 470 1.68 -21.62 10.18
N ALA A 471 1.88 -22.27 9.03
CA ALA A 471 3.03 -23.15 8.83
C ALA A 471 4.39 -22.41 8.84
N ALA A 472 4.40 -21.08 8.85
CA ALA A 472 5.63 -20.30 9.03
C ALA A 472 6.37 -20.62 10.33
N ASN A 473 5.66 -21.08 11.38
CA ASN A 473 6.28 -21.47 12.65
C ASN A 473 7.15 -22.74 12.57
N GLN A 474 7.02 -23.54 11.51
CA GLN A 474 7.91 -24.69 11.30
C GLN A 474 9.35 -24.29 11.01
N PHE A 475 9.56 -23.07 10.50
CA PHE A 475 10.90 -22.55 10.27
C PHE A 475 11.50 -22.00 11.56
N ASP A 476 12.66 -22.50 11.97
CA ASP A 476 13.35 -22.11 13.22
C ASP A 476 13.47 -20.60 13.40
N CYS A 477 13.71 -19.87 12.30
CA CYS A 477 13.82 -18.42 12.30
C CYS A 477 12.52 -17.68 12.64
N LEU A 478 11.35 -18.34 12.59
CA LEU A 478 10.04 -17.79 12.91
C LEU A 478 9.35 -18.48 14.10
N SER A 479 9.96 -19.51 14.70
CA SER A 479 9.40 -20.27 15.82
C SER A 479 9.08 -19.43 17.08
N LYS A 480 9.66 -18.23 17.19
CA LYS A 480 9.40 -17.28 18.30
C LYS A 480 8.16 -16.41 18.10
N ILE A 481 7.51 -16.45 16.94
CA ILE A 481 6.31 -15.69 16.67
C ILE A 481 5.09 -16.54 17.01
N SER A 482 4.19 -16.01 17.86
CA SER A 482 2.92 -16.68 18.13
C SER A 482 1.97 -16.45 16.96
N LEU A 483 1.65 -17.52 16.24
CA LEU A 483 0.65 -17.57 15.18
C LEU A 483 -0.49 -18.46 15.62
N GLU A 484 -1.71 -17.97 15.47
CA GLU A 484 -2.95 -18.68 15.79
C GLU A 484 -3.64 -19.07 14.48
N SER A 485 -4.10 -20.31 14.41
CA SER A 485 -4.88 -20.83 13.29
C SER A 485 -6.34 -20.93 13.71
N ILE A 486 -7.23 -20.22 13.02
CA ILE A 486 -8.67 -20.25 13.28
C ILE A 486 -9.36 -20.86 12.08
N ARG A 487 -9.97 -22.02 12.30
CA ARG A 487 -10.75 -22.72 11.28
C ARG A 487 -12.01 -21.95 10.94
N GLY A 488 -12.41 -21.99 9.70
CA GLY A 488 -13.70 -21.49 9.22
C GLY A 488 -14.25 -22.41 8.14
N GLN A 489 -15.52 -22.65 8.19
CA GLN A 489 -16.26 -23.40 7.16
C GLN A 489 -17.22 -22.49 6.43
N SER A 490 -17.17 -22.50 5.10
CA SER A 490 -18.14 -21.89 4.21
C SER A 490 -19.10 -22.96 3.67
N THR A 491 -20.33 -22.56 3.39
CA THR A 491 -21.39 -23.42 2.87
C THR A 491 -21.85 -22.88 1.52
N ILE A 492 -22.03 -23.76 0.57
CA ILE A 492 -22.49 -23.41 -0.78
C ILE A 492 -23.93 -23.84 -0.96
N LEU A 493 -24.80 -22.89 -1.34
CA LEU A 493 -26.20 -23.12 -1.67
C LEU A 493 -26.45 -22.96 -3.16
N THR A 494 -27.44 -23.68 -3.69
CA THR A 494 -28.00 -23.35 -5.01
C THR A 494 -28.80 -22.06 -4.91
N ALA A 495 -28.63 -21.14 -5.86
CA ALA A 495 -29.44 -19.94 -5.92
C ALA A 495 -30.90 -20.28 -6.26
N THR A 496 -31.85 -19.65 -5.56
CA THR A 496 -33.26 -19.65 -5.93
C THR A 496 -33.52 -18.63 -7.05
N GLU A 497 -34.69 -18.64 -7.69
CA GLU A 497 -35.05 -17.62 -8.70
C GLU A 497 -34.99 -16.21 -8.07
N ILE A 498 -35.39 -16.07 -6.80
CA ILE A 498 -35.41 -14.79 -6.08
C ILE A 498 -33.99 -14.41 -5.69
N SER A 499 -33.26 -15.28 -5.00
CA SER A 499 -31.94 -14.97 -4.46
C SER A 499 -30.86 -14.78 -5.54
N ASN A 500 -31.07 -15.34 -6.73
CA ASN A 500 -30.17 -15.11 -7.89
C ASN A 500 -30.11 -13.62 -8.30
N SER A 501 -31.09 -12.82 -7.85
CA SER A 501 -31.14 -11.37 -8.09
C SER A 501 -30.32 -10.53 -7.08
N LEU A 502 -29.72 -11.15 -6.05
CA LEU A 502 -28.90 -10.47 -5.06
C LEU A 502 -27.72 -9.74 -5.71
N LYS A 503 -27.59 -8.42 -5.50
CA LYS A 503 -26.64 -7.56 -6.21
C LYS A 503 -25.38 -7.23 -5.43
N THR A 504 -25.37 -7.43 -4.11
CA THR A 504 -24.24 -7.03 -3.26
C THR A 504 -23.94 -8.09 -2.19
N VAL A 505 -22.75 -8.03 -1.61
CA VAL A 505 -22.41 -8.89 -0.46
C VAL A 505 -23.15 -8.38 0.77
N VAL A 506 -23.94 -9.24 1.43
CA VAL A 506 -24.61 -8.93 2.69
C VAL A 506 -23.94 -9.68 3.83
N SER A 507 -23.51 -8.95 4.86
CA SER A 507 -22.72 -9.47 5.98
C SER A 507 -23.42 -9.19 7.31
N GLY A 508 -23.64 -10.23 8.08
CA GLY A 508 -24.09 -10.20 9.47
C GLY A 508 -23.19 -11.06 10.34
N ALA A 509 -23.76 -12.05 11.03
CA ALA A 509 -23.01 -13.10 11.71
C ALA A 509 -22.22 -13.98 10.69
N ARG A 510 -22.75 -14.12 9.49
CA ARG A 510 -22.16 -14.70 8.29
C ARG A 510 -22.25 -13.69 7.14
N SER A 511 -21.52 -13.95 6.07
CA SER A 511 -21.66 -13.18 4.83
C SER A 511 -22.23 -14.07 3.74
N ILE A 512 -23.18 -13.55 2.99
CA ILE A 512 -23.68 -14.16 1.75
C ILE A 512 -23.24 -13.32 0.56
N PHE A 513 -22.84 -13.98 -0.51
CA PHE A 513 -22.35 -13.35 -1.72
C PHE A 513 -23.38 -13.40 -2.83
N PRO A 514 -23.39 -12.45 -3.78
CA PRO A 514 -24.13 -12.58 -5.03
C PRO A 514 -23.88 -13.95 -5.71
N SER A 515 -24.86 -14.41 -6.44
CA SER A 515 -24.78 -15.70 -7.12
C SER A 515 -23.60 -15.74 -8.10
N TYR A 516 -22.77 -16.75 -7.97
CA TYR A 516 -21.67 -17.06 -8.87
C TYR A 516 -21.83 -18.50 -9.38
N ASN A 517 -21.95 -18.67 -10.69
CA ASN A 517 -22.26 -19.96 -11.32
C ASN A 517 -23.56 -20.61 -10.74
N ASN A 518 -24.61 -19.83 -10.54
CA ASN A 518 -25.89 -20.22 -9.95
C ASN A 518 -25.81 -20.78 -8.53
N LYS A 519 -24.80 -20.32 -7.76
CA LYS A 519 -24.58 -20.72 -6.36
C LYS A 519 -24.26 -19.52 -5.50
N HIS A 520 -24.71 -19.56 -4.24
CA HIS A 520 -24.30 -18.61 -3.20
C HIS A 520 -23.25 -19.25 -2.30
N CYS A 521 -22.17 -18.52 -1.99
CA CYS A 521 -21.27 -18.87 -0.91
C CYS A 521 -21.74 -18.17 0.37
N ILE A 522 -21.84 -18.91 1.46
CA ILE A 522 -22.06 -18.37 2.80
C ILE A 522 -20.77 -18.57 3.60
N SER A 523 -20.15 -17.49 4.03
CA SER A 523 -18.84 -17.50 4.69
C SER A 523 -18.89 -16.75 6.02
N ALA A 524 -18.32 -17.19 7.11
CA ALA A 524 -17.88 -18.53 7.45
C ALA A 524 -17.96 -18.69 8.98
N SER A 525 -18.00 -19.91 9.45
CA SER A 525 -17.86 -20.19 10.88
C SER A 525 -16.50 -19.76 11.44
N TYR A 526 -16.37 -19.74 12.77
CA TYR A 526 -15.13 -19.44 13.49
C TYR A 526 -14.91 -20.44 14.60
N GLU A 527 -13.83 -21.22 14.53
CA GLU A 527 -13.44 -22.22 15.52
C GLU A 527 -11.99 -22.01 15.98
N ASN A 528 -11.82 -21.81 17.27
CA ASN A 528 -10.50 -21.59 17.88
C ASN A 528 -9.75 -22.89 18.18
N SER A 529 -10.46 -24.01 18.34
CA SER A 529 -9.88 -25.33 18.62
C SER A 529 -10.53 -26.37 17.72
N TYR A 530 -9.74 -26.98 16.85
CA TYR A 530 -10.21 -28.03 15.95
C TYR A 530 -9.14 -29.09 15.78
N THR A 531 -9.57 -30.34 15.60
CA THR A 531 -8.68 -31.50 15.42
C THR A 531 -8.63 -31.97 13.96
N GLU A 532 -9.63 -31.60 13.16
CA GLU A 532 -9.78 -32.07 11.78
C GLU A 532 -10.14 -30.92 10.81
N ASN A 533 -9.65 -31.04 9.58
CA ASN A 533 -9.96 -30.11 8.48
C ASN A 533 -11.14 -30.59 7.61
N SER A 534 -11.87 -31.65 8.04
CA SER A 534 -13.06 -32.12 7.34
C SER A 534 -14.28 -31.20 7.60
N PRO A 535 -15.20 -31.04 6.64
CA PRO A 535 -16.45 -30.33 6.86
C PRO A 535 -17.29 -30.99 7.94
N LEU A 536 -18.04 -30.15 8.71
CA LEU A 536 -18.96 -30.60 9.74
C LEU A 536 -20.36 -30.06 9.42
N HIS A 537 -21.36 -30.94 9.37
CA HIS A 537 -22.76 -30.58 9.03
C HIS A 537 -23.38 -29.55 9.97
N GLU A 538 -23.01 -29.56 11.25
CA GLU A 538 -23.49 -28.56 12.22
C GLU A 538 -23.12 -27.13 11.83
N PHE A 539 -21.93 -26.91 11.24
CA PHE A 539 -21.52 -25.59 10.75
C PHE A 539 -22.22 -25.21 9.46
N SER A 540 -22.49 -26.17 8.59
CA SER A 540 -23.32 -25.92 7.39
C SER A 540 -24.71 -25.48 7.77
N ASN A 541 -25.37 -26.18 8.67
CA ASN A 541 -26.69 -25.82 9.18
C ASN A 541 -26.67 -24.44 9.86
N SER A 542 -25.69 -24.19 10.73
CA SER A 542 -25.51 -22.90 11.38
C SER A 542 -25.28 -21.76 10.39
N ASN A 543 -24.47 -21.98 9.34
CA ASN A 543 -24.23 -20.97 8.31
C ASN A 543 -25.51 -20.64 7.54
N VAL A 544 -26.32 -21.65 7.19
CA VAL A 544 -27.61 -21.46 6.52
C VAL A 544 -28.57 -20.67 7.41
N THR A 545 -28.73 -21.06 8.69
CA THR A 545 -29.58 -20.35 9.65
C THR A 545 -29.21 -18.87 9.75
N PHE A 546 -27.93 -18.56 9.99
CA PHE A 546 -27.47 -17.16 10.07
C PHE A 546 -27.59 -16.39 8.76
N ALA A 547 -27.60 -17.06 7.60
CA ALA A 547 -27.80 -16.38 6.32
C ALA A 547 -29.27 -16.02 6.12
N HIS A 548 -30.22 -16.86 6.54
CA HIS A 548 -31.64 -16.52 6.53
C HIS A 548 -31.95 -15.32 7.42
N GLU A 549 -31.33 -15.20 8.60
CA GLU A 549 -31.49 -14.05 9.50
C GLU A 549 -31.13 -12.68 8.90
N LEU A 550 -30.48 -12.65 7.72
CA LEU A 550 -30.13 -11.40 7.05
C LEU A 550 -31.33 -10.78 6.29
N PHE A 551 -32.31 -11.61 5.94
CA PHE A 551 -33.44 -11.25 5.08
C PHE A 551 -34.75 -11.31 5.83
N THR A 552 -35.72 -10.49 5.43
CA THR A 552 -37.09 -10.53 5.99
C THR A 552 -37.95 -11.63 5.36
N ASP A 553 -37.59 -12.11 4.18
CA ASP A 553 -38.28 -13.22 3.50
C ASP A 553 -37.59 -14.54 3.86
N GLU A 554 -38.28 -15.39 4.62
CA GLU A 554 -37.78 -16.70 5.04
C GLU A 554 -37.56 -17.67 3.85
N ASN A 555 -38.17 -17.44 2.71
CA ASN A 555 -38.02 -18.27 1.50
C ASN A 555 -36.98 -17.70 0.52
N TYR A 556 -36.26 -16.65 0.89
CA TYR A 556 -35.31 -16.00 0.01
C TYR A 556 -34.18 -16.94 -0.43
N LEU A 557 -33.66 -17.75 0.48
CA LEU A 557 -32.56 -18.70 0.24
C LEU A 557 -33.06 -20.15 0.19
N SER A 558 -32.26 -21.02 -0.41
CA SER A 558 -32.43 -22.48 -0.30
C SER A 558 -31.87 -22.97 1.04
N ASP A 559 -32.56 -23.97 1.65
CA ASP A 559 -32.08 -24.63 2.87
C ASP A 559 -31.04 -25.72 2.60
N THR A 560 -30.86 -26.12 1.34
CA THR A 560 -30.04 -27.28 0.98
C THR A 560 -28.62 -26.88 0.60
N ALA A 561 -27.67 -27.28 1.42
CA ALA A 561 -26.25 -27.16 1.10
C ALA A 561 -25.87 -28.15 -0.02
N VAL A 562 -25.17 -27.64 -1.03
CA VAL A 562 -24.66 -28.42 -2.19
C VAL A 562 -23.13 -28.52 -2.22
N GLY A 563 -22.47 -27.91 -1.24
CA GLY A 563 -21.01 -27.97 -1.07
C GLY A 563 -20.53 -27.29 0.18
N GLU A 564 -19.34 -27.59 0.57
CA GLU A 564 -18.69 -27.09 1.79
C GLU A 564 -17.21 -26.84 1.51
N GLU A 565 -16.66 -25.78 2.09
CA GLU A 565 -15.26 -25.42 1.99
C GLU A 565 -14.71 -25.10 3.37
N VAL A 566 -13.58 -25.69 3.70
CA VAL A 566 -12.92 -25.51 4.99
C VAL A 566 -11.57 -24.85 4.81
N ALA A 567 -11.29 -23.84 5.61
CA ALA A 567 -10.00 -23.17 5.58
C ALA A 567 -9.62 -22.62 6.97
N ALA A 568 -8.31 -22.54 7.23
CA ALA A 568 -7.78 -22.01 8.46
C ALA A 568 -7.15 -20.63 8.24
N ARG A 569 -7.65 -19.61 8.95
CA ARG A 569 -7.12 -18.24 8.92
C ARG A 569 -5.99 -18.10 9.91
N CYS A 570 -4.84 -17.60 9.45
CA CYS A 570 -3.69 -17.34 10.31
C CYS A 570 -3.74 -15.94 10.89
N HIS A 571 -3.69 -15.84 12.20
CA HIS A 571 -3.64 -14.59 12.96
C HIS A 571 -2.37 -14.49 13.79
N SER A 572 -1.90 -13.26 14.00
CA SER A 572 -0.94 -12.95 15.06
C SER A 572 -1.67 -12.63 16.36
N ALA A 573 -0.96 -12.68 17.47
CA ALA A 573 -1.51 -12.37 18.80
C ALA A 573 -2.14 -10.96 18.92
N ASP A 574 -1.67 -10.00 18.11
CA ASP A 574 -2.21 -8.62 18.08
C ASP A 574 -3.14 -8.36 16.89
N ARG A 575 -3.56 -9.40 16.17
CA ARG A 575 -4.46 -9.33 15.01
C ARG A 575 -3.99 -8.39 13.90
N THR A 576 -2.66 -8.15 13.82
CA THR A 576 -2.01 -7.31 12.82
C THR A 576 -1.09 -8.15 11.94
N PRO A 577 -1.04 -7.98 10.62
CA PRO A 577 -0.14 -8.74 9.75
C PRO A 577 1.32 -8.64 10.18
N ILE A 578 2.10 -9.63 9.81
CA ILE A 578 3.55 -9.71 10.08
C ILE A 578 4.26 -9.63 8.75
N VAL A 579 4.89 -8.48 8.48
CA VAL A 579 5.50 -8.18 7.19
C VAL A 579 6.85 -7.49 7.38
N GLY A 580 7.90 -8.01 6.74
CA GLY A 580 9.23 -7.40 6.77
C GLY A 580 10.37 -8.42 6.81
N LEU A 581 11.57 -7.95 7.16
CA LEU A 581 12.71 -8.83 7.37
C LEU A 581 12.55 -9.66 8.64
N VAL A 582 13.06 -10.88 8.59
CA VAL A 582 13.07 -11.79 9.75
C VAL A 582 14.18 -11.37 10.72
N PRO A 583 13.86 -11.08 12.00
CA PRO A 583 14.83 -10.65 12.99
C PRO A 583 15.82 -11.76 13.36
N ASN A 584 17.07 -11.38 13.61
CA ASN A 584 17.98 -12.22 14.36
C ASN A 584 17.64 -12.10 15.86
N TRP A 585 16.72 -12.93 16.32
CA TRP A 585 16.13 -12.87 17.64
C TRP A 585 17.15 -12.82 18.78
N LYS A 586 18.22 -13.65 18.67
CA LYS A 586 19.27 -13.73 19.68
C LYS A 586 20.05 -12.41 19.77
N GLN A 587 20.48 -11.89 18.63
CA GLN A 587 21.25 -10.64 18.60
C GLN A 587 20.39 -9.43 18.99
N MET A 588 19.16 -9.32 18.48
CA MET A 588 18.26 -8.23 18.86
C MET A 588 17.93 -8.23 20.34
N ARG A 589 17.70 -9.41 20.97
CA ARG A 589 17.47 -9.51 22.41
C ARG A 589 18.66 -8.94 23.20
N LYS A 590 19.90 -9.22 22.76
CA LYS A 590 21.11 -8.67 23.36
C LYS A 590 21.22 -7.18 23.16
N ASP A 591 21.01 -6.70 21.94
CA ASP A 591 21.19 -5.28 21.57
C ASP A 591 20.17 -4.37 22.24
N PHE A 592 18.95 -4.86 22.46
CA PHE A 592 17.84 -4.11 23.08
C PHE A 592 17.52 -4.55 24.50
N SER A 593 18.42 -5.27 25.17
CA SER A 593 18.24 -5.78 26.55
C SER A 593 17.98 -4.68 27.60
N GLU A 594 18.43 -3.45 27.35
CA GLU A 594 18.16 -2.29 28.22
C GLU A 594 16.66 -2.01 28.38
N LEU A 595 15.85 -2.33 27.37
CA LEU A 595 14.39 -2.16 27.41
C LEU A 595 13.71 -3.03 28.48
N SER A 596 14.33 -4.11 28.93
CA SER A 596 13.82 -4.93 30.02
C SER A 596 14.01 -4.30 31.40
N ARG A 597 14.99 -3.41 31.53
CA ARG A 597 15.25 -2.63 32.77
C ARG A 597 14.49 -1.29 32.76
N ASN A 598 14.48 -0.62 31.60
CA ASN A 598 13.80 0.64 31.40
C ASN A 598 13.02 0.63 30.07
N ALA A 599 11.71 0.40 30.14
CA ALA A 599 10.83 0.33 28.96
C ALA A 599 10.79 1.64 28.14
N LYS A 600 11.26 2.77 28.70
CA LYS A 600 11.34 4.08 28.06
C LYS A 600 12.76 4.42 27.57
N ALA A 601 13.72 3.51 27.72
CA ALA A 601 15.10 3.75 27.28
C ALA A 601 15.15 3.98 25.77
N THR A 602 15.97 4.93 25.35
CA THR A 602 16.28 5.16 23.93
C THR A 602 17.55 4.40 23.59
N VAL A 603 17.39 3.29 22.87
CA VAL A 603 18.53 2.49 22.42
C VAL A 603 18.88 2.92 20.99
N ASN A 604 19.96 3.66 20.82
CA ASN A 604 20.43 4.14 19.53
C ASN A 604 21.18 3.02 18.77
N LYS A 605 20.42 2.04 18.30
CA LYS A 605 20.90 0.92 17.47
C LYS A 605 19.88 0.55 16.42
N ALA A 606 20.33 0.26 15.20
CA ALA A 606 19.52 -0.39 14.19
C ALA A 606 19.22 -1.84 14.60
N GLY A 607 18.09 -2.37 14.14
CA GLY A 607 17.75 -3.76 14.33
C GLY A 607 18.70 -4.70 13.56
N THR A 608 18.90 -5.90 14.10
CA THR A 608 19.68 -6.95 13.45
C THR A 608 18.73 -7.97 12.84
N TYR A 609 18.79 -8.12 11.53
CA TYR A 609 17.92 -8.99 10.75
C TYR A 609 18.73 -9.98 9.94
N TYR A 610 18.12 -11.10 9.56
CA TYR A 610 18.72 -12.04 8.62
C TYR A 610 18.70 -11.47 7.19
N PRO A 611 19.89 -11.26 6.57
CA PRO A 611 19.96 -10.68 5.22
C PRO A 611 19.22 -11.54 4.19
N GLY A 612 18.33 -10.92 3.40
CA GLY A 612 17.60 -11.59 2.33
C GLY A 612 16.53 -12.59 2.79
N LEU A 613 16.16 -12.59 4.07
CA LEU A 613 15.07 -13.42 4.59
C LEU A 613 13.91 -12.55 5.05
N TYR A 614 12.74 -12.77 4.45
CA TYR A 614 11.55 -11.97 4.66
C TYR A 614 10.35 -12.85 5.03
N VAL A 615 9.33 -12.20 5.61
CA VAL A 615 8.06 -12.85 5.99
C VAL A 615 6.88 -11.97 5.60
N ASN A 616 5.78 -12.59 5.15
CA ASN A 616 4.50 -11.94 4.86
C ASN A 616 3.35 -12.90 5.22
N VAL A 617 2.87 -12.83 6.48
CA VAL A 617 1.91 -13.77 7.06
C VAL A 617 0.93 -13.09 8.03
N ALA A 618 0.00 -13.85 8.57
CA ALA A 618 -0.92 -13.45 9.64
C ALA A 618 -1.94 -12.37 9.24
N HIS A 619 -2.46 -12.42 8.03
CA HIS A 619 -3.47 -11.48 7.54
C HIS A 619 -4.88 -11.70 8.09
N GLY A 620 -5.14 -12.84 8.73
CA GLY A 620 -6.42 -13.19 9.34
C GLY A 620 -7.57 -13.16 8.33
N SER A 621 -8.69 -12.57 8.74
CA SER A 621 -9.90 -12.44 7.90
C SER A 621 -9.85 -11.25 6.92
N ASN A 622 -8.77 -10.45 6.91
CA ASN A 622 -8.65 -9.28 6.06
C ASN A 622 -7.59 -9.45 4.95
N GLY A 623 -7.24 -10.70 4.62
CA GLY A 623 -6.18 -11.02 3.67
C GLY A 623 -6.41 -10.42 2.28
N LEU A 624 -7.66 -10.43 1.80
CA LEU A 624 -8.00 -9.87 0.49
C LEU A 624 -7.66 -8.37 0.38
N ALA A 625 -7.89 -7.61 1.44
CA ALA A 625 -7.52 -6.19 1.48
C ALA A 625 -6.03 -5.99 1.77
N SER A 626 -5.45 -6.71 2.72
CA SER A 626 -4.12 -6.41 3.26
C SER A 626 -2.96 -7.06 2.50
N CYS A 627 -3.15 -8.21 1.83
CA CYS A 627 -2.06 -8.88 1.09
C CYS A 627 -1.53 -8.05 -0.09
N PRO A 628 -2.36 -7.39 -0.92
CA PRO A 628 -1.86 -6.58 -2.03
C PRO A 628 -0.89 -5.47 -1.59
N LEU A 629 -1.28 -4.65 -0.61
CA LEU A 629 -0.42 -3.57 -0.11
C LEU A 629 0.78 -4.09 0.68
N SER A 630 0.64 -5.20 1.40
CA SER A 630 1.76 -5.84 2.11
C SER A 630 2.79 -6.43 1.15
N GLY A 631 2.35 -7.06 0.06
CA GLY A 631 3.22 -7.53 -1.01
C GLY A 631 3.96 -6.38 -1.68
N GLU A 632 3.26 -5.28 -1.95
CA GLU A 632 3.81 -4.06 -2.54
C GLU A 632 4.83 -3.39 -1.59
N PHE A 633 4.52 -3.28 -0.30
CA PHE A 633 5.44 -2.81 0.72
C PHE A 633 6.71 -3.67 0.78
N LEU A 634 6.56 -4.99 0.81
CA LEU A 634 7.70 -5.90 0.90
C LEU A 634 8.57 -5.85 -0.37
N ALA A 635 7.94 -5.77 -1.55
CA ALA A 635 8.66 -5.59 -2.80
C ALA A 635 9.43 -4.26 -2.83
N SER A 636 8.88 -3.18 -2.28
CA SER A 636 9.57 -1.89 -2.15
C SER A 636 10.79 -1.98 -1.22
N LEU A 637 10.70 -2.76 -0.14
CA LEU A 637 11.83 -3.01 0.76
C LEU A 637 12.95 -3.76 0.05
N ILE A 638 12.61 -4.83 -0.67
CA ILE A 638 13.55 -5.70 -1.38
C ILE A 638 14.21 -4.96 -2.56
N ASN A 639 13.45 -4.12 -3.24
CA ASN A 639 13.93 -3.32 -4.37
C ASN A 639 14.61 -2.00 -3.96
N GLU A 640 14.68 -1.71 -2.66
CA GLU A 640 15.31 -0.51 -2.08
C GLU A 640 14.73 0.82 -2.60
N GLU A 641 13.44 0.88 -2.80
CA GLU A 641 12.71 2.08 -3.23
C GLU A 641 11.91 2.72 -2.08
N ASN A 642 11.29 3.88 -2.36
CA ASN A 642 10.41 4.51 -1.39
C ASN A 642 9.25 3.58 -1.00
N SER A 643 8.95 3.56 0.28
CA SER A 643 7.89 2.71 0.85
C SER A 643 6.50 3.34 0.66
N PRO A 644 5.46 2.56 0.29
CA PRO A 644 4.08 3.05 0.30
C PRO A 644 3.53 3.27 1.72
N LEU A 645 4.22 2.74 2.73
CA LEU A 645 3.82 2.85 4.13
C LEU A 645 4.69 3.85 4.88
N SER A 646 4.06 4.61 5.77
CA SER A 646 4.78 5.47 6.71
C SER A 646 5.67 4.65 7.67
N SER A 647 6.63 5.32 8.30
CA SER A 647 7.51 4.68 9.30
C SER A 647 6.71 3.98 10.41
N SER A 648 5.66 4.62 10.93
CA SER A 648 4.82 4.07 12.00
C SER A 648 4.00 2.85 11.55
N GLN A 649 3.50 2.85 10.31
CA GLN A 649 2.81 1.70 9.74
C GLN A 649 3.77 0.52 9.54
N ALA A 650 4.94 0.76 8.94
CA ALA A 650 5.96 -0.26 8.74
C ALA A 650 6.44 -0.86 10.08
N GLN A 651 6.65 -0.01 11.10
CA GLN A 651 6.97 -0.45 12.46
C GLN A 651 5.89 -1.36 13.05
N SER A 652 4.61 -1.03 12.83
CA SER A 652 3.48 -1.82 13.32
C SER A 652 3.37 -3.21 12.68
N LEU A 653 3.88 -3.37 11.46
CA LEU A 653 3.89 -4.66 10.74
C LEU A 653 5.17 -5.48 11.00
N ASN A 654 6.24 -4.85 11.47
CA ASN A 654 7.56 -5.46 11.61
C ASN A 654 7.53 -6.66 12.59
N PRO A 655 8.07 -7.84 12.21
CA PRO A 655 8.07 -9.03 13.06
C PRO A 655 8.80 -8.83 14.41
N ALA A 656 9.83 -7.99 14.47
CA ALA A 656 10.57 -7.70 15.72
C ALA A 656 9.73 -7.02 16.80
N ARG A 657 8.55 -6.44 16.46
CA ARG A 657 7.65 -5.78 17.42
C ARG A 657 7.27 -6.69 18.60
N PHE A 658 7.18 -7.98 18.39
CA PHE A 658 6.85 -8.94 19.46
C PHE A 658 7.97 -9.03 20.49
N LEU A 659 9.23 -9.15 20.06
CA LEU A 659 10.39 -9.16 20.93
C LEU A 659 10.53 -7.83 21.70
N ILE A 660 10.36 -6.71 21.03
CA ILE A 660 10.45 -5.39 21.68
C ILE A 660 9.35 -5.19 22.72
N ARG A 661 8.13 -5.64 22.45
CA ARG A 661 7.03 -5.64 23.43
C ARG A 661 7.29 -6.58 24.61
N GLU A 662 7.85 -7.76 24.35
CA GLU A 662 8.24 -8.70 25.39
C GLU A 662 9.28 -8.08 26.32
N LEU A 663 10.37 -7.53 25.77
CA LEU A 663 11.41 -6.87 26.56
C LEU A 663 10.85 -5.73 27.42
N LYS A 664 9.96 -4.89 26.88
CA LYS A 664 9.33 -3.78 27.61
C LYS A 664 8.37 -4.25 28.72
N LYS A 665 7.86 -5.48 28.66
CA LYS A 665 6.98 -6.07 29.69
C LYS A 665 7.74 -6.81 30.78
N GLN A 666 8.94 -7.31 30.47
CA GLN A 666 9.81 -8.00 31.43
C GLN A 666 10.45 -6.96 32.33
N ARG A 667 9.71 -6.41 33.31
CA ARG A 667 10.30 -5.68 34.42
C ARG A 667 11.07 -6.68 35.26
N ILE A 668 12.37 -6.51 35.38
CA ILE A 668 13.12 -7.11 36.45
C ILE A 668 12.81 -6.22 37.66
N ASP A 669 11.96 -6.70 38.57
CA ASP A 669 11.74 -6.09 39.87
C ASP A 669 13.05 -6.09 40.68
#